data_3a762807864de97ab7989147944d70e7
#
_entry.id   3a762807864de97ab7989147944d70e7
#
_cell.length_a   1.000
_cell.length_b   1.000
_cell.length_c   1.000
_cell.angle_alpha   90.00
_cell.angle_beta   90.00
_cell.angle_gamma   90.00
#
_symmetry.space_group_name_H-M   'P 1'
#
loop_
_entity.id
_entity.type
_entity.pdbx_description
1 polymer ?
#
loop_
_entity_poly.entity_id
_entity_poly.type
_entity_poly.pdbx_seq_one_letter_code
_entity_poly.pdbx_strand_id
1 'polypeptide(L)'
;MTPPKTPPTGSRAAGSRSTGASGRGGTGRGGTGRKGTSRAGSGRPAAPRGSARPATPKRPAAGARPAGTRPSRPARPATRRPATTGRGSGGGGRRTPAGRRTDRPGPSPRRRMRALTVATVFVLSVFGAQLVRIQGIDAHAVAAEAESNRVTAQIIPAMRGQILSADGTVLASSVVREVVVADQTAVCTYRTGKTTCDPATSGSAVQQAAEQLSPLLGTPVSELVPELEGTSRYRILSKDVTPLTWNKIAALGIPGIARDQRETRSERTYPQGTTSAALVGYLTDDGKPGGGVELMVDKDLQGTPGRTTYEQGQDGTAIPSGQSSTTPAVNGEDVRLTVNSSLQWYAQNALAQRIKETKAQSGTVVIMNAKSGDLLSIASYPTFNPNTDVGKKGAQLDNKAFSDVFEPGSTAKIMTMSAALEEGTVTPSTPVIIPNRLPRYDQRFKDSHEHPTEYRTVAGTLAESSNIGTILVSETLKSSTLERYFRKFGLGTRSGVGYPGESGGILPPSDTWSGTKRANVSFGQGISVTAVQAASVFQTIANGGVRVTPRLVDSVTAADGTVTKEPASKGTRVVSAKTAAAVSTMLEGVVGAEGTAPEAQIPGYRIAGKTGTADFYDASVGKYRGHTASFIGYAPADDPQIVVAVIVQNPVYPYFGGYVAGPVFKDVTTYALQELKIPPTGKKPPHLKLEVTPAEALADPTLLRDGKKHPRR
;
A
#
# COMPACT_ATOMS: atom_id res chain seq x y z
N MET A 1 32.51 -9.61 48.60
CA MET A 1 31.88 -9.38 49.91
C MET A 1 30.43 -9.72 49.80
N THR A 2 29.97 -10.55 50.68
CA THR A 2 28.79 -11.36 50.86
C THR A 2 27.44 -10.65 50.70
N PRO A 3 26.35 -11.32 50.27
CA PRO A 3 24.98 -10.80 50.29
C PRO A 3 24.27 -11.12 51.64
N PRO A 4 23.17 -10.49 51.98
CA PRO A 4 22.26 -11.04 52.99
C PRO A 4 20.84 -11.31 52.45
N LYS A 5 20.40 -12.54 52.58
CA LYS A 5 19.37 -13.22 53.36
C LYS A 5 17.93 -12.74 53.19
N THR A 6 17.14 -13.64 52.57
CA THR A 6 15.70 -13.85 52.87
C THR A 6 15.49 -14.39 54.28
N PRO A 7 14.31 -14.17 54.92
CA PRO A 7 13.35 -15.20 55.28
C PRO A 7 11.92 -14.70 55.56
N PRO A 8 10.99 -15.55 56.07
CA PRO A 8 10.53 -16.87 55.68
C PRO A 8 9.00 -16.99 55.56
N THR A 9 8.61 -18.10 55.06
CA THR A 9 7.24 -18.73 54.99
C THR A 9 6.56 -18.95 56.32
N GLY A 10 5.22 -18.96 56.32
CA GLY A 10 4.33 -19.58 57.30
C GLY A 10 2.90 -19.44 56.80
N SER A 11 2.27 -20.39 56.33
CA SER A 11 1.62 -21.68 56.52
C SER A 11 0.32 -21.58 57.33
N ARG A 12 -0.69 -22.25 56.74
CA ARG A 12 -1.89 -22.90 57.33
C ARG A 12 -3.08 -21.99 57.64
N ALA A 13 -4.34 -22.44 57.54
CA ALA A 13 -5.00 -23.59 56.95
C ALA A 13 -6.50 -23.37 57.10
N ALA A 14 -7.24 -23.96 56.19
CA ALA A 14 -8.45 -24.76 56.41
C ALA A 14 -9.78 -24.17 56.89
N GLY A 15 -10.80 -24.54 56.20
CA GLY A 15 -12.04 -25.03 56.75
C GLY A 15 -13.26 -24.39 56.11
N SER A 16 -13.88 -25.05 55.25
CA SER A 16 -15.01 -25.99 55.20
C SER A 16 -16.36 -25.34 54.83
N ARG A 17 -16.91 -25.88 53.79
CA ARG A 17 -18.23 -26.47 53.54
C ARG A 17 -19.47 -25.81 54.18
N SER A 18 -20.50 -25.55 53.34
CA SER A 18 -21.70 -26.41 53.13
C SER A 18 -22.78 -25.59 52.42
N THR A 19 -23.26 -26.07 51.29
CA THR A 19 -24.51 -26.78 51.02
C THR A 19 -25.83 -26.03 51.23
N GLY A 20 -26.68 -26.15 50.22
CA GLY A 20 -28.16 -26.15 50.29
C GLY A 20 -28.78 -25.15 49.36
N ALA A 21 -29.27 -25.51 48.23
CA ALA A 21 -30.45 -26.28 47.84
C ALA A 21 -31.73 -25.41 47.73
N SER A 22 -32.23 -25.38 46.50
CA SER A 22 -33.61 -25.60 46.08
C SER A 22 -34.73 -24.59 46.37
N GLY A 23 -35.52 -24.43 45.32
CA GLY A 23 -36.96 -24.09 45.38
C GLY A 23 -37.37 -23.15 44.27
N ARG A 24 -37.75 -23.63 43.11
CA ARG A 24 -39.09 -23.99 42.59
C ARG A 24 -40.20 -22.94 42.74
N GLY A 25 -40.77 -22.62 41.59
CA GLY A 25 -42.22 -22.52 41.35
C GLY A 25 -42.69 -21.12 41.05
N GLY A 26 -43.36 -20.97 39.94
CA GLY A 26 -44.67 -21.12 39.56
C GLY A 26 -45.10 -20.03 38.59
N THR A 27 -45.36 -20.32 37.37
CA THR A 27 -46.66 -20.35 36.66
C THR A 27 -47.62 -19.13 36.79
N GLY A 28 -48.11 -18.69 35.63
CA GLY A 28 -49.36 -17.98 35.40
C GLY A 28 -49.28 -17.04 34.21
N ARG A 29 -49.63 -17.51 33.02
CA ARG A 29 -50.91 -17.48 32.28
C ARG A 29 -51.62 -16.11 32.32
N GLY A 30 -51.77 -15.51 31.13
CA GLY A 30 -52.96 -15.45 30.28
C GLY A 30 -53.20 -14.03 29.95
N GLY A 31 -53.52 -13.68 28.75
CA GLY A 31 -54.66 -13.73 27.97
C GLY A 31 -54.71 -12.61 26.96
N THR A 32 -54.75 -12.96 25.72
CA THR A 32 -55.79 -12.66 24.71
C THR A 32 -56.35 -11.23 24.57
N GLY A 33 -56.37 -10.79 23.31
CA GLY A 33 -57.41 -9.94 22.79
C GLY A 33 -57.01 -9.06 21.61
N ARG A 34 -57.12 -9.59 20.44
CA ARG A 34 -58.03 -9.29 19.30
C ARG A 34 -58.05 -7.90 18.66
N LYS A 35 -57.61 -7.93 17.39
CA LYS A 35 -58.30 -7.40 16.16
C LYS A 35 -58.82 -5.97 16.10
N GLY A 36 -58.39 -5.30 15.05
CA GLY A 36 -59.08 -4.14 14.46
C GLY A 36 -58.52 -3.78 13.11
N THR A 37 -59.21 -4.19 12.08
CA THR A 37 -59.02 -3.91 10.64
C THR A 37 -59.55 -2.52 10.27
N SER A 38 -58.91 -1.90 9.25
CA SER A 38 -59.52 -1.22 8.06
C SER A 38 -58.47 -0.32 7.43
N ARG A 39 -58.05 -0.56 6.23
CA ARG A 39 -58.55 -0.40 4.86
C ARG A 39 -58.65 1.07 4.42
N ALA A 40 -57.90 1.31 3.34
CA ALA A 40 -58.13 2.08 2.12
C ALA A 40 -57.71 3.56 2.07
N GLY A 41 -57.04 3.89 0.95
CA GLY A 41 -57.09 5.19 0.32
C GLY A 41 -55.82 5.52 -0.49
N SER A 42 -55.71 4.96 -1.67
CA SER A 42 -55.28 5.46 -2.99
C SER A 42 -54.86 6.94 -3.09
N GLY A 43 -53.74 7.16 -3.80
CA GLY A 43 -53.41 8.46 -4.34
C GLY A 43 -52.01 8.55 -4.93
N ARG A 44 -51.84 8.07 -6.17
CA ARG A 44 -50.76 8.54 -7.06
C ARG A 44 -51.17 9.83 -7.69
N PRO A 45 -50.26 10.78 -7.96
CA PRO A 45 -50.10 11.20 -9.34
C PRO A 45 -48.65 11.27 -9.84
N ALA A 46 -48.46 10.75 -11.01
CA ALA A 46 -47.85 11.26 -12.23
C ALA A 46 -46.52 12.05 -12.15
N ALA A 47 -45.54 11.51 -12.87
CA ALA A 47 -44.31 12.18 -13.30
C ALA A 47 -44.60 13.27 -14.36
N PRO A 48 -43.69 14.21 -14.57
CA PRO A 48 -43.44 14.75 -15.88
C PRO A 48 -42.05 14.39 -16.42
N ARG A 49 -42.03 14.00 -17.68
CA ARG A 49 -40.90 13.86 -18.58
C ARG A 49 -40.27 15.22 -18.90
N GLY A 50 -38.97 15.26 -19.10
CA GLY A 50 -38.30 16.40 -19.73
C GLY A 50 -36.78 16.26 -19.67
N SER A 51 -36.24 15.54 -20.63
CA SER A 51 -35.06 15.70 -21.48
C SER A 51 -34.15 16.91 -21.23
N ALA A 52 -32.85 16.63 -21.05
CA ALA A 52 -31.75 17.27 -21.77
C ALA A 52 -30.38 16.58 -21.41
N ARG A 53 -29.80 15.92 -22.39
CA ARG A 53 -28.38 15.53 -22.38
C ARG A 53 -27.55 16.77 -22.71
N PRO A 54 -26.40 17.01 -22.08
CA PRO A 54 -25.40 17.92 -22.61
C PRO A 54 -24.47 17.19 -23.57
N ALA A 55 -24.15 17.87 -24.66
CA ALA A 55 -23.32 17.49 -25.77
C ALA A 55 -21.84 17.37 -25.39
N THR A 56 -21.15 16.37 -25.99
CA THR A 56 -19.70 16.24 -26.05
C THR A 56 -19.07 17.31 -26.93
N PRO A 57 -17.90 17.87 -26.58
CA PRO A 57 -17.20 18.79 -27.47
C PRO A 57 -16.40 18.03 -28.55
N LYS A 58 -16.55 18.50 -29.77
CA LYS A 58 -15.84 18.09 -30.99
C LYS A 58 -14.33 18.35 -30.87
N ARG A 59 -13.53 17.35 -31.24
CA ARG A 59 -12.09 17.43 -31.50
C ARG A 59 -11.84 18.04 -32.88
N PRO A 60 -10.82 18.89 -33.08
CA PRO A 60 -10.49 19.39 -34.40
C PRO A 60 -9.72 18.38 -35.23
N ALA A 61 -9.97 18.39 -36.51
CA ALA A 61 -9.35 17.56 -37.53
C ALA A 61 -7.88 17.96 -37.77
N ALA A 62 -6.99 16.99 -37.84
CA ALA A 62 -5.64 17.17 -38.35
C ALA A 62 -5.35 16.16 -39.45
N GLY A 63 -5.01 16.69 -40.64
CA GLY A 63 -3.98 16.22 -41.56
C GLY A 63 -4.12 14.84 -42.15
N ALA A 64 -4.51 14.81 -43.45
CA ALA A 64 -4.43 13.70 -44.37
C ALA A 64 -2.98 13.18 -44.50
N ARG A 65 -2.80 11.86 -44.39
CA ARG A 65 -1.66 11.12 -44.92
C ARG A 65 -2.11 10.16 -46.02
N PRO A 66 -1.32 9.97 -47.06
CA PRO A 66 -1.74 9.24 -48.26
C PRO A 66 -1.75 7.71 -48.04
N ALA A 67 -2.66 7.07 -48.77
CA ALA A 67 -2.91 5.65 -48.77
C ALA A 67 -1.71 4.84 -49.27
N GLY A 68 -1.22 3.94 -48.41
CA GLY A 68 -0.35 2.83 -48.77
C GLY A 68 -1.21 1.59 -49.05
N THR A 69 -1.11 1.11 -50.25
CA THR A 69 -1.77 -0.08 -50.79
C THR A 69 -1.37 -1.36 -50.05
N ARG A 70 -2.34 -2.06 -49.46
CA ARG A 70 -2.19 -3.43 -49.00
C ARG A 70 -2.31 -4.38 -50.18
N PRO A 71 -1.44 -5.36 -50.36
CA PRO A 71 -1.69 -6.44 -51.34
C PRO A 71 -2.69 -7.44 -50.78
N SER A 72 -3.69 -7.72 -51.57
CA SER A 72 -4.73 -8.70 -51.34
C SER A 72 -4.19 -10.13 -51.43
N ARG A 73 -4.57 -10.93 -50.46
CA ARG A 73 -4.37 -12.38 -50.38
C ARG A 73 -5.16 -13.10 -51.48
N PRO A 74 -4.60 -14.05 -52.26
CA PRO A 74 -5.37 -14.80 -53.24
C PRO A 74 -6.23 -15.87 -52.55
N ALA A 75 -7.46 -15.98 -53.05
CA ALA A 75 -8.44 -16.95 -52.64
C ALA A 75 -8.08 -18.38 -53.12
N ARG A 76 -8.28 -19.36 -52.25
CA ARG A 76 -8.21 -20.80 -52.58
C ARG A 76 -9.39 -21.19 -53.49
N PRO A 77 -9.21 -22.02 -54.55
CA PRO A 77 -10.31 -22.57 -55.31
C PRO A 77 -10.94 -23.75 -54.57
N ALA A 78 -12.26 -23.74 -54.53
CA ALA A 78 -13.07 -24.80 -53.98
C ALA A 78 -13.13 -25.99 -54.96
N THR A 79 -12.74 -27.17 -54.50
CA THR A 79 -12.95 -28.44 -55.17
C THR A 79 -14.43 -28.87 -55.06
N ARG A 80 -15.13 -28.89 -56.14
CA ARG A 80 -16.46 -29.56 -56.31
C ARG A 80 -16.25 -31.04 -56.54
N ARG A 81 -16.78 -31.87 -55.68
CA ARG A 81 -17.07 -33.28 -55.89
C ARG A 81 -18.33 -33.42 -56.78
N PRO A 82 -18.39 -34.36 -57.75
CA PRO A 82 -19.65 -34.71 -58.42
C PRO A 82 -20.36 -35.84 -57.66
N ALA A 83 -21.65 -35.65 -57.47
CA ALA A 83 -22.54 -36.68 -56.96
C ALA A 83 -23.09 -37.51 -58.15
N THR A 84 -23.07 -38.79 -57.96
CA THR A 84 -23.73 -39.84 -58.80
C THR A 84 -25.21 -39.96 -58.42
N THR A 85 -26.07 -40.10 -59.40
CA THR A 85 -27.29 -40.91 -59.48
C THR A 85 -27.96 -40.49 -60.81
N GLY A 86 -28.51 -41.30 -61.70
CA GLY A 86 -28.95 -42.65 -61.74
C GLY A 86 -30.04 -42.76 -62.78
N ARG A 87 -29.95 -43.79 -63.56
CA ARG A 87 -31.04 -44.51 -64.29
C ARG A 87 -32.09 -43.79 -65.17
N GLY A 88 -32.19 -44.31 -66.35
CA GLY A 88 -33.45 -44.38 -67.12
C GLY A 88 -33.25 -44.49 -68.65
N SER A 89 -33.12 -45.64 -69.18
CA SER A 89 -33.78 -46.40 -70.20
C SER A 89 -34.34 -45.66 -71.40
N GLY A 90 -34.05 -46.22 -72.58
CA GLY A 90 -34.97 -46.21 -73.72
C GLY A 90 -34.37 -45.86 -75.07
N GLY A 91 -33.99 -46.83 -75.83
CA GLY A 91 -34.56 -47.30 -77.07
C GLY A 91 -34.22 -46.54 -78.33
N GLY A 92 -33.73 -47.28 -79.30
CA GLY A 92 -33.96 -46.91 -80.68
C GLY A 92 -32.72 -46.93 -81.57
N GLY A 93 -32.54 -48.07 -82.27
CA GLY A 93 -31.48 -48.31 -83.21
C GLY A 93 -31.53 -47.50 -84.48
N ARG A 94 -30.39 -47.46 -85.14
CA ARG A 94 -30.27 -47.63 -86.59
C ARG A 94 -28.81 -47.78 -87.01
N ARG A 95 -28.67 -48.67 -87.93
CA ARG A 95 -27.44 -49.20 -88.54
C ARG A 95 -26.69 -48.19 -89.41
N THR A 96 -25.34 -48.26 -89.32
CA THR A 96 -24.24 -48.22 -90.31
C THR A 96 -24.11 -47.01 -91.24
N PRO A 97 -22.91 -46.66 -91.74
CA PRO A 97 -21.87 -47.60 -92.14
C PRO A 97 -20.42 -47.17 -91.78
N ALA A 98 -19.51 -48.15 -92.03
CA ALA A 98 -18.08 -48.12 -91.86
C ALA A 98 -17.40 -46.93 -92.56
N GLY A 99 -16.61 -46.17 -91.81
CA GLY A 99 -15.68 -45.13 -92.26
C GLY A 99 -14.26 -45.48 -91.87
N ARG A 100 -13.47 -45.74 -92.85
CA ARG A 100 -12.01 -45.90 -92.98
C ARG A 100 -11.23 -45.50 -91.73
N ARG A 101 -10.53 -46.48 -91.12
CA ARG A 101 -9.35 -46.24 -90.24
C ARG A 101 -8.26 -45.55 -91.04
N THR A 102 -7.98 -44.32 -90.82
CA THR A 102 -6.72 -43.69 -91.18
C THR A 102 -5.74 -43.96 -90.03
N ASP A 103 -4.80 -44.87 -90.25
CA ASP A 103 -3.61 -45.06 -89.42
C ASP A 103 -2.81 -43.74 -89.37
N ARG A 104 -2.93 -43.01 -88.25
CA ARG A 104 -1.97 -41.94 -87.95
C ARG A 104 -0.69 -42.61 -87.47
N PRO A 105 0.47 -42.44 -88.10
CA PRO A 105 1.70 -42.99 -87.65
C PRO A 105 2.00 -42.38 -86.29
N GLY A 106 2.13 -43.23 -85.24
CA GLY A 106 2.54 -42.84 -83.92
C GLY A 106 3.87 -42.12 -83.98
N PRO A 107 4.09 -41.14 -83.08
CA PRO A 107 5.35 -40.38 -83.06
C PRO A 107 6.52 -41.32 -82.93
N SER A 108 7.49 -41.23 -83.90
CA SER A 108 8.67 -42.07 -83.94
C SER A 108 9.46 -42.04 -82.63
N PRO A 109 10.08 -43.13 -82.16
CA PRO A 109 10.86 -43.22 -80.93
C PRO A 109 11.90 -42.08 -80.83
N ARG A 110 12.46 -41.64 -81.90
CA ARG A 110 13.40 -40.52 -81.97
C ARG A 110 12.75 -39.17 -81.60
N ARG A 111 11.47 -38.93 -81.91
CA ARG A 111 10.76 -37.71 -81.48
C ARG A 111 10.43 -37.76 -79.99
N ARG A 112 10.08 -38.90 -79.43
CA ARG A 112 9.88 -39.07 -77.95
C ARG A 112 11.14 -38.90 -77.22
N MET A 113 12.29 -39.45 -77.65
CA MET A 113 13.59 -39.25 -77.08
C MET A 113 14.02 -37.78 -77.07
N ARG A 114 13.86 -37.07 -78.21
CA ARG A 114 14.16 -35.63 -78.29
C ARG A 114 13.27 -34.81 -77.34
N ALA A 115 11.99 -35.13 -77.25
CA ALA A 115 11.07 -34.43 -76.32
C ALA A 115 11.46 -34.70 -74.88
N LEU A 116 11.85 -35.91 -74.51
CA LEU A 116 12.39 -36.24 -73.16
C LEU A 116 13.67 -35.51 -72.92
N THR A 117 14.61 -35.49 -73.85
CA THR A 117 15.89 -34.77 -73.68
C THR A 117 15.66 -33.29 -73.51
N VAL A 118 14.79 -32.63 -74.27
CA VAL A 118 14.43 -31.23 -74.17
C VAL A 118 13.75 -30.95 -72.81
N ALA A 119 12.84 -31.82 -72.37
CA ALA A 119 12.15 -31.70 -71.10
C ALA A 119 13.17 -31.83 -69.94
N THR A 120 14.12 -32.79 -70.01
CA THR A 120 15.17 -32.96 -69.00
C THR A 120 16.09 -31.74 -68.95
N VAL A 121 16.56 -31.24 -70.09
CA VAL A 121 17.37 -30.04 -70.19
C VAL A 121 16.65 -28.80 -69.61
N PHE A 122 15.35 -28.67 -69.96
CA PHE A 122 14.52 -27.58 -69.42
C PHE A 122 14.42 -27.66 -67.87
N VAL A 123 14.11 -28.84 -67.32
CA VAL A 123 14.02 -29.05 -65.89
C VAL A 123 15.38 -28.75 -65.25
N LEU A 124 16.49 -29.24 -65.79
CA LEU A 124 17.82 -28.95 -65.27
C LEU A 124 18.17 -27.47 -65.39
N SER A 125 17.74 -26.75 -66.41
CA SER A 125 17.93 -25.30 -66.56
C SER A 125 17.14 -24.54 -65.53
N VAL A 126 15.91 -24.95 -65.20
CA VAL A 126 15.09 -24.34 -64.13
C VAL A 126 15.74 -24.58 -62.77
N PHE A 127 16.22 -25.80 -62.52
CA PHE A 127 17.00 -26.07 -61.30
C PHE A 127 18.29 -25.24 -61.21
N GLY A 128 19.05 -25.13 -62.31
CA GLY A 128 20.23 -24.29 -62.39
C GLY A 128 19.91 -22.80 -62.13
N ALA A 129 18.86 -22.31 -62.77
CA ALA A 129 18.41 -20.92 -62.52
C ALA A 129 17.97 -20.68 -61.07
N GLN A 130 17.27 -21.64 -60.45
CA GLN A 130 16.92 -21.58 -59.03
C GLN A 130 18.13 -21.64 -58.11
N LEU A 131 19.13 -22.46 -58.42
CA LEU A 131 20.39 -22.53 -57.70
C LEU A 131 21.14 -21.19 -57.78
N VAL A 132 21.28 -20.61 -58.97
CA VAL A 132 21.91 -19.31 -59.16
C VAL A 132 21.14 -18.21 -58.40
N ARG A 133 19.82 -18.26 -58.39
CA ARG A 133 18.99 -17.35 -57.64
C ARG A 133 19.24 -17.46 -56.13
N ILE A 134 19.16 -18.68 -55.58
CA ILE A 134 19.29 -18.92 -54.12
C ILE A 134 20.73 -18.67 -53.65
N GLN A 135 21.73 -19.11 -54.42
CA GLN A 135 23.15 -19.02 -54.00
C GLN A 135 23.84 -17.74 -54.46
N GLY A 136 23.32 -17.04 -55.47
CA GLY A 136 23.91 -15.82 -56.01
C GLY A 136 23.10 -14.57 -55.68
N ILE A 137 21.82 -14.50 -56.12
CA ILE A 137 21.01 -13.30 -56.05
C ILE A 137 20.41 -13.11 -54.63
N ASP A 138 19.80 -14.18 -54.11
CA ASP A 138 19.09 -14.17 -52.86
C ASP A 138 19.94 -14.70 -51.67
N ALA A 139 21.24 -15.00 -51.90
CA ALA A 139 22.11 -15.66 -50.92
C ALA A 139 22.16 -14.91 -49.59
N HIS A 140 22.27 -13.59 -49.59
CA HIS A 140 22.28 -12.78 -48.38
C HIS A 140 20.92 -12.75 -47.67
N ALA A 141 19.81 -12.73 -48.44
CA ALA A 141 18.46 -12.74 -47.86
C ALA A 141 18.14 -14.09 -47.23
N VAL A 142 18.48 -15.19 -47.90
CA VAL A 142 18.28 -16.57 -47.42
C VAL A 142 19.19 -16.84 -46.20
N ALA A 143 20.42 -16.34 -46.21
CA ALA A 143 21.34 -16.45 -45.07
C ALA A 143 20.82 -15.68 -43.85
N ALA A 144 20.33 -14.44 -44.06
CA ALA A 144 19.73 -13.62 -42.98
C ALA A 144 18.43 -14.26 -42.44
N GLU A 145 17.59 -14.84 -43.29
CA GLU A 145 16.40 -15.57 -42.86
C GLU A 145 16.77 -16.84 -42.09
N ALA A 146 17.77 -17.58 -42.53
CA ALA A 146 18.27 -18.76 -41.83
C ALA A 146 18.91 -18.39 -40.47
N GLU A 147 19.63 -17.27 -40.41
CA GLU A 147 20.19 -16.74 -39.16
C GLU A 147 19.08 -16.30 -38.21
N SER A 148 18.08 -15.53 -38.69
CA SER A 148 16.95 -15.08 -37.88
C SER A 148 16.14 -16.24 -37.27
N ASN A 149 16.05 -17.37 -37.98
CA ASN A 149 15.36 -18.57 -37.52
C ASN A 149 16.18 -19.38 -36.51
N ARG A 150 17.49 -19.14 -36.37
CA ARG A 150 18.39 -19.81 -35.43
C ARG A 150 18.71 -18.96 -34.22
N VAL A 151 18.63 -17.63 -34.34
CA VAL A 151 18.93 -16.73 -33.22
C VAL A 151 17.78 -16.70 -32.24
N THR A 152 18.05 -17.12 -31.02
CA THR A 152 17.13 -17.03 -29.89
C THR A 152 17.61 -15.94 -28.92
N ALA A 153 16.67 -15.17 -28.41
CA ALA A 153 16.97 -14.14 -27.41
C ALA A 153 16.40 -14.57 -26.06
N GLN A 154 17.28 -14.58 -25.07
CA GLN A 154 16.92 -14.80 -23.67
C GLN A 154 17.04 -13.50 -22.90
N ILE A 155 16.01 -13.13 -22.14
CA ILE A 155 16.04 -11.98 -21.24
C ILE A 155 16.72 -12.40 -19.95
N ILE A 156 17.73 -11.62 -19.53
CA ILE A 156 18.34 -11.74 -18.20
C ILE A 156 17.58 -10.78 -17.27
N PRO A 157 16.77 -11.27 -16.33
CA PRO A 157 16.02 -10.38 -15.45
C PRO A 157 16.98 -9.56 -14.58
N ALA A 158 16.72 -8.27 -14.45
CA ALA A 158 17.34 -7.44 -13.41
C ALA A 158 16.75 -7.78 -12.05
N MET A 159 17.59 -7.78 -11.03
CA MET A 159 17.11 -7.87 -9.64
C MET A 159 16.57 -6.51 -9.22
N ARG A 160 15.37 -6.50 -8.66
CA ARG A 160 14.80 -5.30 -8.06
C ARG A 160 15.58 -4.93 -6.80
N GLY A 161 15.98 -3.67 -6.64
CA GLY A 161 16.75 -3.15 -5.53
C GLY A 161 16.10 -3.38 -4.17
N GLN A 162 16.87 -3.36 -3.11
CA GLN A 162 16.39 -3.58 -1.75
C GLN A 162 15.73 -2.31 -1.20
N ILE A 163 14.79 -2.51 -0.26
CA ILE A 163 14.30 -1.45 0.61
C ILE A 163 14.84 -1.73 2.01
N LEU A 164 15.60 -0.78 2.54
CA LEU A 164 16.29 -0.87 3.82
C LEU A 164 15.73 0.16 4.80
N SER A 165 15.69 -0.16 6.07
CA SER A 165 15.49 0.81 7.15
C SER A 165 16.74 1.67 7.38
N ALA A 166 16.65 2.70 8.21
CA ALA A 166 17.76 3.58 8.55
C ALA A 166 18.94 2.83 9.19
N ASP A 167 18.64 1.81 9.98
CA ASP A 167 19.61 0.93 10.66
C ASP A 167 20.13 -0.22 9.75
N GLY A 168 19.70 -0.27 8.47
CA GLY A 168 20.16 -1.28 7.50
C GLY A 168 19.39 -2.59 7.52
N THR A 169 18.34 -2.71 8.32
CA THR A 169 17.47 -3.89 8.31
C THR A 169 16.74 -4.00 6.97
N VAL A 170 16.77 -5.19 6.36
CA VAL A 170 16.09 -5.45 5.10
C VAL A 170 14.57 -5.49 5.31
N LEU A 171 13.85 -4.60 4.65
CA LEU A 171 12.39 -4.53 4.66
C LEU A 171 11.77 -5.24 3.46
N ALA A 172 12.43 -5.14 2.29
CA ALA A 172 12.08 -5.87 1.08
C ALA A 172 13.35 -6.20 0.28
N SER A 173 13.43 -7.41 -0.26
CA SER A 173 14.53 -7.82 -1.13
C SER A 173 14.04 -8.79 -2.20
N SER A 174 14.80 -8.89 -3.29
CA SER A 174 14.55 -9.86 -4.35
C SER A 174 15.48 -11.05 -4.20
N VAL A 175 14.94 -12.26 -4.33
CA VAL A 175 15.69 -13.50 -4.28
C VAL A 175 15.51 -14.27 -5.57
N VAL A 176 16.58 -14.88 -6.06
CA VAL A 176 16.52 -15.73 -7.26
C VAL A 176 15.72 -16.98 -6.95
N ARG A 177 14.83 -17.35 -7.85
CA ARG A 177 14.09 -18.62 -7.84
C ARG A 177 14.35 -19.38 -9.12
N GLU A 178 14.59 -20.67 -8.98
CA GLU A 178 14.79 -21.61 -10.07
C GLU A 178 13.49 -22.34 -10.36
N VAL A 179 13.17 -22.48 -11.65
CA VAL A 179 12.05 -23.28 -12.11
C VAL A 179 12.54 -24.68 -12.36
N VAL A 180 12.03 -25.66 -11.62
CA VAL A 180 12.37 -27.08 -11.79
C VAL A 180 11.34 -27.73 -12.69
N VAL A 181 11.84 -28.39 -13.75
CA VAL A 181 11.03 -29.06 -14.77
C VAL A 181 11.40 -30.53 -14.86
N ALA A 182 10.43 -31.33 -15.33
CA ALA A 182 10.60 -32.75 -15.61
C ALA A 182 10.35 -33.05 -17.08
N ASP A 183 11.23 -33.86 -17.67
CA ASP A 183 10.98 -34.67 -18.86
C ASP A 183 10.48 -36.04 -18.40
N GLN A 184 9.17 -36.26 -18.45
CA GLN A 184 8.53 -37.48 -17.97
C GLN A 184 9.06 -38.73 -18.71
N THR A 185 9.50 -38.55 -19.98
CA THR A 185 10.05 -39.65 -20.78
C THR A 185 11.44 -40.11 -20.36
N ALA A 186 12.12 -39.31 -19.53
CA ALA A 186 13.43 -39.64 -18.99
C ALA A 186 13.39 -40.07 -17.50
N VAL A 187 12.49 -39.46 -16.69
CA VAL A 187 12.35 -39.81 -15.26
C VAL A 187 12.05 -41.30 -15.05
N CYS A 188 11.28 -41.90 -15.93
CA CYS A 188 10.91 -43.32 -15.89
C CYS A 188 12.13 -44.29 -15.98
N THR A 189 13.30 -43.79 -16.31
CA THR A 189 14.56 -44.59 -16.36
C THR A 189 15.36 -44.50 -15.06
N TYR A 190 14.93 -43.72 -14.09
CA TYR A 190 15.70 -43.52 -12.85
C TYR A 190 15.95 -44.82 -12.09
N ARG A 191 17.23 -45.12 -11.85
CA ARG A 191 17.74 -46.36 -11.17
C ARG A 191 17.26 -47.66 -11.79
N THR A 192 16.76 -47.67 -13.04
CA THR A 192 16.34 -48.90 -13.72
C THR A 192 17.48 -49.60 -14.48
N GLY A 193 18.59 -48.90 -14.74
CA GLY A 193 19.68 -49.38 -15.62
C GLY A 193 19.30 -49.39 -17.12
N LYS A 194 18.14 -48.85 -17.49
CA LYS A 194 17.61 -48.77 -18.86
C LYS A 194 17.71 -47.35 -19.40
N THR A 195 17.85 -47.19 -20.69
CA THR A 195 17.88 -45.90 -21.39
C THR A 195 16.53 -45.47 -21.94
N THR A 196 15.51 -46.34 -21.87
CA THR A 196 14.15 -46.08 -22.32
C THR A 196 13.16 -46.55 -21.27
N CYS A 197 11.97 -45.93 -21.24
CA CYS A 197 10.89 -46.34 -20.32
C CYS A 197 10.46 -47.76 -20.60
N ASP A 198 10.35 -48.54 -19.54
CA ASP A 198 9.82 -49.90 -19.55
C ASP A 198 8.58 -49.93 -18.64
N PRO A 199 7.40 -50.33 -19.12
CA PRO A 199 6.17 -50.38 -18.33
C PRO A 199 6.29 -51.20 -17.03
N ALA A 200 7.20 -52.22 -16.98
CA ALA A 200 7.38 -53.04 -15.81
C ALA A 200 8.16 -52.33 -14.67
N THR A 201 8.97 -51.31 -14.96
CA THR A 201 9.84 -50.64 -14.00
C THR A 201 9.56 -49.12 -13.87
N SER A 202 8.88 -48.53 -14.80
CA SER A 202 8.61 -47.08 -14.84
C SER A 202 7.90 -46.56 -13.58
N GLY A 203 6.88 -47.26 -13.10
CA GLY A 203 6.12 -46.84 -11.90
C GLY A 203 7.00 -46.81 -10.64
N SER A 204 7.89 -47.79 -10.47
CA SER A 204 8.85 -47.84 -9.35
C SER A 204 9.91 -46.73 -9.47
N ALA A 205 10.38 -46.43 -10.69
CA ALA A 205 11.35 -45.36 -10.93
C ALA A 205 10.77 -43.98 -10.62
N VAL A 206 9.55 -43.70 -11.06
CA VAL A 206 8.81 -42.46 -10.79
C VAL A 206 8.53 -42.31 -9.29
N GLN A 207 8.11 -43.38 -8.61
CA GLN A 207 7.88 -43.36 -7.18
C GLN A 207 9.16 -43.02 -6.40
N GLN A 208 10.28 -43.65 -6.74
CA GLN A 208 11.57 -43.38 -6.10
C GLN A 208 12.07 -41.95 -6.38
N ALA A 209 11.86 -41.43 -7.59
CA ALA A 209 12.16 -40.05 -7.93
C ALA A 209 11.35 -39.08 -7.10
N ALA A 210 10.00 -39.31 -6.96
CA ALA A 210 9.10 -38.50 -6.16
C ALA A 210 9.49 -38.50 -4.69
N GLU A 211 9.87 -39.65 -4.12
CA GLU A 211 10.35 -39.77 -2.73
C GLU A 211 11.59 -38.94 -2.43
N GLN A 212 12.54 -38.88 -3.40
CA GLN A 212 13.75 -38.07 -3.27
C GLN A 212 13.49 -36.57 -3.45
N LEU A 213 12.53 -36.19 -4.32
CA LEU A 213 12.20 -34.80 -4.62
C LEU A 213 11.27 -34.18 -3.58
N SER A 214 10.37 -34.96 -2.98
CA SER A 214 9.36 -34.49 -2.02
C SER A 214 9.92 -33.63 -0.89
N PRO A 215 10.96 -34.05 -0.15
CA PRO A 215 11.51 -33.26 0.94
C PRO A 215 12.23 -31.98 0.48
N LEU A 216 12.66 -31.92 -0.78
CA LEU A 216 13.36 -30.76 -1.36
C LEU A 216 12.40 -29.75 -1.98
N LEU A 217 11.31 -30.23 -2.57
CA LEU A 217 10.28 -29.39 -3.19
C LEU A 217 9.16 -28.99 -2.22
N GLY A 218 9.05 -29.66 -1.07
CA GLY A 218 7.96 -29.46 -0.12
C GLY A 218 6.60 -29.95 -0.63
N THR A 219 6.58 -30.73 -1.72
CA THR A 219 5.37 -31.26 -2.35
C THR A 219 5.20 -32.73 -1.96
N PRO A 220 4.02 -33.17 -1.54
CA PRO A 220 3.76 -34.55 -1.18
C PRO A 220 4.05 -35.52 -2.34
N VAL A 221 4.56 -36.73 -2.05
CA VAL A 221 4.83 -37.77 -3.04
C VAL A 221 3.60 -38.08 -3.90
N SER A 222 2.41 -38.13 -3.28
CA SER A 222 1.14 -38.37 -3.97
C SER A 222 0.79 -37.32 -5.04
N GLU A 223 1.31 -36.11 -4.90
CA GLU A 223 1.12 -35.03 -5.87
C GLU A 223 2.23 -35.02 -6.92
N LEU A 224 3.46 -35.44 -6.54
CA LEU A 224 4.58 -35.47 -7.46
C LEU A 224 4.52 -36.65 -8.44
N VAL A 225 4.04 -37.82 -8.04
CA VAL A 225 3.98 -38.99 -8.90
C VAL A 225 3.19 -38.71 -10.19
N PRO A 226 1.97 -38.15 -10.16
CA PRO A 226 1.23 -37.81 -11.39
C PRO A 226 1.92 -36.77 -12.26
N GLU A 227 2.73 -35.86 -11.65
CA GLU A 227 3.46 -34.84 -12.38
C GLU A 227 4.73 -35.40 -13.05
N LEU A 228 5.29 -36.50 -12.53
CA LEU A 228 6.47 -37.18 -13.05
C LEU A 228 6.12 -38.30 -14.04
N GLU A 229 4.87 -38.79 -14.04
CA GLU A 229 4.39 -39.86 -14.89
C GLU A 229 3.75 -39.30 -16.15
N GLY A 230 4.09 -39.85 -17.35
CA GLY A 230 3.50 -39.46 -18.62
C GLY A 230 4.47 -39.44 -19.79
N THR A 231 4.13 -38.66 -20.80
CA THR A 231 4.89 -38.57 -22.08
C THR A 231 5.34 -37.14 -22.41
N SER A 232 5.09 -36.18 -21.53
CA SER A 232 5.49 -34.79 -21.72
C SER A 232 6.98 -34.64 -21.51
N ARG A 233 7.66 -33.94 -22.43
CA ARG A 233 9.07 -33.57 -22.28
C ARG A 233 9.30 -32.30 -21.46
N TYR A 234 8.21 -31.62 -21.06
CA TYR A 234 8.28 -30.41 -20.27
C TYR A 234 7.09 -30.34 -19.32
N ARG A 235 7.35 -30.54 -18.03
CA ARG A 235 6.37 -30.41 -16.96
C ARG A 235 6.98 -29.61 -15.82
N ILE A 236 6.36 -28.53 -15.41
CA ILE A 236 6.83 -27.71 -14.31
C ILE A 236 6.48 -28.41 -13.00
N LEU A 237 7.48 -28.71 -12.16
CA LEU A 237 7.31 -29.29 -10.84
C LEU A 237 7.22 -28.22 -9.75
N SER A 238 8.07 -27.21 -9.83
CA SER A 238 8.06 -26.07 -8.89
C SER A 238 8.67 -24.83 -9.56
N LYS A 239 8.16 -23.65 -9.16
CA LYS A 239 8.65 -22.35 -9.63
C LYS A 239 9.42 -21.58 -8.57
N ASP A 240 9.50 -22.11 -7.34
CA ASP A 240 9.97 -21.37 -6.15
C ASP A 240 11.15 -22.07 -5.46
N VAL A 241 12.01 -22.70 -6.25
CA VAL A 241 13.18 -23.45 -5.74
C VAL A 241 14.36 -22.49 -5.56
N THR A 242 14.97 -22.50 -4.37
CA THR A 242 16.20 -21.71 -4.16
C THR A 242 17.38 -22.32 -4.93
N PRO A 243 18.39 -21.52 -5.34
CA PRO A 243 19.59 -22.05 -5.98
C PRO A 243 20.29 -23.13 -5.13
N LEU A 244 20.29 -22.99 -3.80
CA LEU A 244 20.85 -23.99 -2.88
C LEU A 244 20.07 -25.32 -2.92
N THR A 245 18.74 -25.24 -2.94
CA THR A 245 17.88 -26.43 -3.05
C THR A 245 18.00 -27.05 -4.43
N TRP A 246 18.11 -26.24 -5.49
CA TRP A 246 18.39 -26.75 -6.83
C TRP A 246 19.71 -27.57 -6.88
N ASN A 247 20.76 -27.07 -6.28
CA ASN A 247 22.03 -27.81 -6.24
C ASN A 247 21.89 -29.19 -5.57
N LYS A 248 21.04 -29.31 -4.53
CA LYS A 248 20.72 -30.59 -3.89
C LYS A 248 19.91 -31.50 -4.83
N ILE A 249 18.92 -30.92 -5.55
CA ILE A 249 18.11 -31.66 -6.53
C ILE A 249 19.01 -32.16 -7.69
N ALA A 250 19.87 -31.31 -8.23
CA ALA A 250 20.78 -31.66 -9.30
C ALA A 250 21.77 -32.81 -8.88
N ALA A 251 22.22 -32.79 -7.61
CA ALA A 251 23.09 -33.83 -7.06
C ALA A 251 22.42 -35.21 -6.98
N LEU A 252 21.08 -35.30 -7.02
CA LEU A 252 20.38 -36.61 -7.05
C LEU A 252 20.55 -37.34 -8.39
N GLY A 253 20.95 -36.64 -9.45
CA GLY A 253 21.18 -37.21 -10.78
C GLY A 253 19.96 -37.89 -11.39
N ILE A 254 18.75 -37.40 -11.10
CA ILE A 254 17.51 -37.96 -11.63
C ILE A 254 17.39 -37.57 -13.11
N PRO A 255 17.36 -38.56 -14.05
CA PRO A 255 17.20 -38.26 -15.48
C PRO A 255 15.93 -37.47 -15.75
N GLY A 256 16.02 -36.44 -16.60
CA GLY A 256 14.87 -35.64 -17.00
C GLY A 256 14.48 -34.52 -15.98
N ILE A 257 15.07 -34.48 -14.80
CA ILE A 257 14.92 -33.36 -13.89
C ILE A 257 15.97 -32.30 -14.24
N ALA A 258 15.47 -31.11 -14.59
CA ALA A 258 16.31 -30.00 -15.03
C ALA A 258 15.83 -28.67 -14.47
N ARG A 259 16.73 -27.71 -14.44
CA ARG A 259 16.38 -26.29 -14.25
C ARG A 259 15.97 -25.70 -15.61
N ASP A 260 14.85 -25.03 -15.68
CA ASP A 260 14.52 -24.27 -16.90
C ASP A 260 15.41 -23.03 -17.00
N GLN A 261 16.37 -23.09 -17.90
CA GLN A 261 17.31 -21.99 -18.13
C GLN A 261 16.65 -20.79 -18.82
N ARG A 262 15.43 -20.94 -19.36
CA ARG A 262 14.69 -19.89 -20.07
C ARG A 262 13.91 -18.98 -19.11
N GLU A 263 13.60 -19.47 -17.91
CA GLU A 263 12.87 -18.76 -16.89
C GLU A 263 13.70 -18.63 -15.59
N THR A 264 14.57 -17.63 -15.52
CA THR A 264 15.08 -17.18 -14.22
C THR A 264 14.06 -16.24 -13.62
N ARG A 265 13.54 -16.58 -12.45
CA ARG A 265 12.56 -15.75 -11.71
C ARG A 265 13.26 -15.06 -10.55
N SER A 266 12.78 -13.87 -10.27
CA SER A 266 13.11 -13.13 -9.07
C SER A 266 11.83 -12.99 -8.26
N GLU A 267 11.83 -13.53 -7.05
CA GLU A 267 10.74 -13.39 -6.11
C GLU A 267 11.02 -12.25 -5.15
N ARG A 268 10.03 -11.39 -4.93
CA ARG A 268 10.10 -10.33 -3.94
C ARG A 268 9.71 -10.88 -2.57
N THR A 269 10.58 -10.69 -1.59
CA THR A 269 10.35 -11.15 -0.22
C THR A 269 10.35 -9.99 0.76
N TYR A 270 9.53 -10.10 1.79
CA TYR A 270 9.37 -9.10 2.86
C TYR A 270 9.68 -9.76 4.20
N PRO A 271 10.96 -9.77 4.62
CA PRO A 271 11.40 -10.55 5.79
C PRO A 271 10.73 -10.14 7.10
N GLN A 272 10.29 -8.89 7.21
CA GLN A 272 9.64 -8.37 8.40
C GLN A 272 8.14 -8.73 8.49
N GLY A 273 7.61 -9.47 7.52
CA GLY A 273 6.21 -9.93 7.50
C GLY A 273 5.23 -8.78 7.64
N THR A 274 4.44 -8.76 8.72
CA THR A 274 3.42 -7.73 8.97
C THR A 274 3.99 -6.41 9.48
N THR A 275 5.23 -6.40 9.98
CA THR A 275 5.90 -5.18 10.43
C THR A 275 6.30 -4.35 9.22
N SER A 276 5.99 -3.07 9.21
CA SER A 276 6.23 -2.15 8.09
C SER A 276 5.46 -2.46 6.79
N ALA A 277 4.64 -3.52 6.74
CA ALA A 277 3.97 -3.95 5.52
C ALA A 277 3.17 -2.83 4.83
N ALA A 278 2.32 -2.15 5.59
CA ALA A 278 1.52 -1.05 5.07
C ALA A 278 2.38 0.14 4.59
N LEU A 279 3.61 0.30 5.10
CA LEU A 279 4.55 1.33 4.68
C LEU A 279 5.32 0.91 3.43
N VAL A 280 5.94 -0.27 3.48
CA VAL A 280 6.76 -0.80 2.37
C VAL A 280 5.90 -1.07 1.14
N GLY A 281 4.69 -1.59 1.34
CA GLY A 281 3.80 -1.98 0.26
C GLY A 281 4.05 -3.41 -0.21
N TYR A 282 3.75 -3.67 -1.48
CA TYR A 282 3.78 -5.02 -2.05
C TYR A 282 3.91 -4.99 -3.57
N LEU A 283 4.32 -6.12 -4.13
CA LEU A 283 4.15 -6.41 -5.56
C LEU A 283 2.91 -7.29 -5.78
N THR A 284 2.24 -7.08 -6.89
CA THR A 284 1.16 -7.94 -7.38
C THR A 284 1.73 -9.22 -8.01
N ASP A 285 0.90 -10.22 -8.27
CA ASP A 285 1.33 -11.52 -8.85
C ASP A 285 2.03 -11.37 -10.20
N ASP A 286 1.75 -10.29 -10.94
CA ASP A 286 2.42 -9.94 -12.21
C ASP A 286 3.69 -9.09 -12.00
N GLY A 287 4.16 -8.96 -10.77
CA GLY A 287 5.41 -8.28 -10.42
C GLY A 287 5.37 -6.75 -10.44
N LYS A 288 4.18 -6.15 -10.53
CA LYS A 288 4.03 -4.69 -10.51
C LYS A 288 3.83 -4.16 -9.08
N PRO A 289 4.35 -2.96 -8.77
CA PRO A 289 4.12 -2.37 -7.45
C PRO A 289 2.65 -1.98 -7.27
N GLY A 290 2.02 -2.48 -6.20
CA GLY A 290 0.62 -2.22 -5.89
C GLY A 290 0.42 -1.06 -4.93
N GLY A 291 1.44 -0.66 -4.17
CA GLY A 291 1.35 0.41 -3.18
C GLY A 291 2.62 0.61 -2.37
N GLY A 292 2.57 1.52 -1.42
CA GLY A 292 3.67 1.75 -0.48
C GLY A 292 4.93 2.35 -1.11
N VAL A 293 6.05 2.16 -0.43
CA VAL A 293 7.38 2.58 -0.91
C VAL A 293 7.73 1.85 -2.20
N GLU A 294 7.31 0.59 -2.38
CA GLU A 294 7.49 -0.16 -3.63
C GLU A 294 6.98 0.64 -4.85
N LEU A 295 5.83 1.30 -4.72
CA LEU A 295 5.26 2.13 -5.79
C LEU A 295 5.88 3.55 -5.80
N MET A 296 6.21 4.08 -4.62
CA MET A 296 6.76 5.44 -4.48
C MET A 296 8.09 5.62 -5.23
N VAL A 297 8.97 4.63 -5.13
CA VAL A 297 10.33 4.65 -5.69
C VAL A 297 10.55 3.52 -6.71
N ASP A 298 9.49 3.13 -7.44
CA ASP A 298 9.55 2.04 -8.41
C ASP A 298 10.63 2.21 -9.47
N LYS A 299 10.84 3.44 -9.93
CA LYS A 299 11.85 3.75 -10.97
C LYS A 299 13.27 3.42 -10.53
N ASP A 300 13.58 3.67 -9.26
CA ASP A 300 14.90 3.44 -8.69
C ASP A 300 15.09 1.93 -8.42
N LEU A 301 14.02 1.27 -7.95
CA LEU A 301 14.07 -0.15 -7.61
C LEU A 301 14.09 -1.10 -8.82
N GLN A 302 13.53 -0.70 -9.98
CA GLN A 302 13.17 -1.66 -11.04
C GLN A 302 14.36 -2.27 -11.79
N GLY A 303 15.47 -1.59 -11.97
CA GLY A 303 16.61 -2.03 -12.78
C GLY A 303 16.30 -2.14 -14.29
N THR A 304 17.31 -2.51 -15.06
CA THR A 304 17.21 -2.69 -16.51
C THR A 304 17.55 -4.12 -16.90
N PRO A 305 16.63 -4.90 -17.49
CA PRO A 305 16.91 -6.26 -17.94
C PRO A 305 18.01 -6.32 -18.97
N GLY A 306 18.87 -7.33 -18.84
CA GLY A 306 19.85 -7.70 -19.84
C GLY A 306 19.26 -8.63 -20.91
N ARG A 307 20.06 -8.94 -21.91
CA ARG A 307 19.68 -9.81 -23.01
C ARG A 307 20.87 -10.65 -23.48
N THR A 308 20.68 -11.95 -23.61
CA THR A 308 21.59 -12.83 -24.33
C THR A 308 20.94 -13.28 -25.63
N THR A 309 21.64 -13.13 -26.74
CA THR A 309 21.26 -13.71 -28.03
C THR A 309 22.26 -14.80 -28.37
N TYR A 310 21.78 -15.95 -28.80
CA TYR A 310 22.63 -17.07 -29.23
C TYR A 310 21.93 -17.87 -30.33
N GLU A 311 22.76 -18.56 -31.14
CA GLU A 311 22.23 -19.51 -32.12
C GLU A 311 21.84 -20.83 -31.45
N GLN A 312 20.63 -21.33 -31.78
CA GLN A 312 20.03 -22.52 -31.21
C GLN A 312 19.82 -23.60 -32.28
N GLY A 313 20.18 -24.84 -31.97
CA GLY A 313 19.86 -26.00 -32.80
C GLY A 313 18.39 -26.38 -32.78
N GLN A 314 17.97 -27.30 -33.68
CA GLN A 314 16.60 -27.81 -33.68
C GLN A 314 16.17 -28.51 -32.41
N ASP A 315 17.11 -29.00 -31.62
CA ASP A 315 16.93 -29.64 -30.32
C ASP A 315 16.80 -28.65 -29.14
N GLY A 316 16.90 -27.33 -29.41
CA GLY A 316 16.85 -26.30 -28.40
C GLY A 316 18.17 -26.02 -27.69
N THR A 317 19.27 -26.68 -28.06
CA THR A 317 20.59 -26.45 -27.46
C THR A 317 21.32 -25.29 -28.15
N ALA A 318 22.10 -24.53 -27.36
CA ALA A 318 22.95 -23.49 -27.91
C ALA A 318 24.05 -24.11 -28.78
N ILE A 319 24.29 -23.54 -29.96
CA ILE A 319 25.37 -23.96 -30.84
C ILE A 319 26.68 -23.35 -30.33
N PRO A 320 27.64 -24.14 -29.83
CA PRO A 320 28.86 -23.61 -29.19
C PRO A 320 29.72 -22.73 -30.11
N SER A 321 29.71 -23.00 -31.41
CA SER A 321 30.41 -22.24 -32.45
C SER A 321 29.56 -21.12 -33.08
N GLY A 322 28.30 -20.98 -32.66
CA GLY A 322 27.40 -19.94 -33.15
C GLY A 322 27.70 -18.55 -32.58
N GLN A 323 27.12 -17.55 -33.22
CA GLN A 323 27.27 -16.19 -32.70
C GLN A 323 26.46 -16.03 -31.41
N SER A 324 27.11 -15.46 -30.40
CA SER A 324 26.44 -15.10 -29.15
C SER A 324 26.82 -13.67 -28.73
N SER A 325 25.84 -12.94 -28.21
CA SER A 325 26.06 -11.59 -27.67
C SER A 325 25.28 -11.46 -26.39
N THR A 326 25.93 -10.92 -25.35
CA THR A 326 25.30 -10.71 -24.04
C THR A 326 25.42 -9.26 -23.63
N THR A 327 24.28 -8.63 -23.38
CA THR A 327 24.17 -7.36 -22.66
C THR A 327 23.77 -7.72 -21.22
N PRO A 328 24.61 -7.44 -20.21
CA PRO A 328 24.29 -7.77 -18.83
C PRO A 328 23.09 -6.99 -18.32
N ALA A 329 22.34 -7.55 -17.37
CA ALA A 329 21.32 -6.83 -16.63
C ALA A 329 21.97 -5.81 -15.68
N VAL A 330 21.33 -4.67 -15.50
CA VAL A 330 21.66 -3.67 -14.48
C VAL A 330 20.61 -3.77 -13.38
N ASN A 331 21.01 -4.16 -12.17
CA ASN A 331 20.09 -4.26 -11.05
C ASN A 331 19.55 -2.90 -10.65
N GLY A 332 18.37 -2.90 -10.02
CA GLY A 332 17.79 -1.71 -9.44
C GLY A 332 18.61 -1.18 -8.26
N GLU A 333 18.40 0.06 -7.93
CA GLU A 333 19.09 0.76 -6.85
C GLU A 333 18.48 0.39 -5.50
N ASP A 334 19.31 0.30 -4.46
CA ASP A 334 18.85 0.06 -3.09
C ASP A 334 18.40 1.36 -2.45
N VAL A 335 17.21 1.36 -1.86
CA VAL A 335 16.62 2.53 -1.22
C VAL A 335 16.66 2.38 0.29
N ARG A 336 17.32 3.32 0.97
CA ARG A 336 17.34 3.43 2.42
C ARG A 336 16.31 4.44 2.90
N LEU A 337 15.44 3.99 3.81
CA LEU A 337 14.41 4.83 4.43
C LEU A 337 14.95 5.53 5.68
N THR A 338 14.23 6.58 6.12
CA THR A 338 14.46 7.25 7.41
C THR A 338 13.90 6.47 8.60
N VAL A 339 13.13 5.42 8.34
CA VAL A 339 12.45 4.60 9.35
C VAL A 339 13.45 3.71 10.09
N ASN A 340 13.41 3.75 11.42
CA ASN A 340 14.14 2.83 12.30
C ASN A 340 13.28 1.57 12.53
N SER A 341 13.87 0.39 12.30
CA SER A 341 13.13 -0.88 12.35
C SER A 341 12.62 -1.21 13.75
N SER A 342 13.41 -0.92 14.79
CA SER A 342 13.04 -1.14 16.19
C SER A 342 11.87 -0.26 16.62
N LEU A 343 11.91 1.03 16.26
CA LEU A 343 10.82 1.96 16.51
C LEU A 343 9.54 1.57 15.79
N GLN A 344 9.66 1.13 14.55
CA GLN A 344 8.52 0.67 13.74
C GLN A 344 7.86 -0.56 14.36
N TRP A 345 8.65 -1.54 14.75
CA TRP A 345 8.15 -2.75 15.40
C TRP A 345 7.47 -2.44 16.72
N TYR A 346 8.11 -1.63 17.57
CA TYR A 346 7.55 -1.28 18.89
C TYR A 346 6.24 -0.51 18.76
N ALA A 347 6.21 0.53 17.91
CA ALA A 347 5.04 1.35 17.69
C ALA A 347 3.86 0.53 17.15
N GLN A 348 4.12 -0.41 16.22
CA GLN A 348 3.09 -1.27 15.65
C GLN A 348 2.51 -2.25 16.66
N ASN A 349 3.34 -2.84 17.53
CA ASN A 349 2.87 -3.76 18.56
C ASN A 349 2.08 -3.02 19.67
N ALA A 350 2.57 -1.88 20.15
CA ALA A 350 1.85 -1.06 21.13
C ALA A 350 0.48 -0.61 20.59
N LEU A 351 0.44 -0.17 19.34
CA LEU A 351 -0.80 0.18 18.66
C LEU A 351 -1.75 -1.02 18.54
N ALA A 352 -1.26 -2.16 18.06
CA ALA A 352 -2.06 -3.37 17.87
C ALA A 352 -2.66 -3.88 19.17
N GLN A 353 -1.89 -3.84 20.26
CA GLN A 353 -2.37 -4.17 21.60
C GLN A 353 -3.50 -3.23 22.01
N ARG A 354 -3.32 -1.91 21.87
CA ARG A 354 -4.31 -0.91 22.26
C ARG A 354 -5.61 -1.01 21.46
N ILE A 355 -5.52 -1.27 20.15
CA ILE A 355 -6.67 -1.49 19.30
C ILE A 355 -7.49 -2.70 19.79
N LYS A 356 -6.82 -3.78 20.17
CA LYS A 356 -7.50 -4.99 20.71
C LYS A 356 -8.16 -4.70 22.06
N GLU A 357 -7.46 -4.03 22.98
CA GLU A 357 -7.97 -3.68 24.31
C GLU A 357 -9.22 -2.80 24.24
N THR A 358 -9.20 -1.78 23.40
CA THR A 358 -10.30 -0.83 23.24
C THR A 358 -11.36 -1.26 22.23
N LYS A 359 -11.15 -2.41 21.57
CA LYS A 359 -11.99 -2.92 20.47
C LYS A 359 -12.19 -1.85 19.37
N ALA A 360 -11.14 -1.07 19.13
CA ALA A 360 -11.17 -0.03 18.12
C ALA A 360 -11.13 -0.62 16.71
N GLN A 361 -11.56 0.15 15.73
CA GLN A 361 -11.61 -0.28 14.34
C GLN A 361 -10.24 -0.27 13.69
N SER A 362 -9.46 0.78 13.92
CA SER A 362 -8.13 0.98 13.34
C SER A 362 -7.34 2.03 14.13
N GLY A 363 -6.08 2.21 13.77
CA GLY A 363 -5.28 3.30 14.31
C GLY A 363 -3.94 3.46 13.60
N THR A 364 -3.27 4.55 13.95
CA THR A 364 -1.95 4.90 13.41
C THR A 364 -1.06 5.50 14.49
N VAL A 365 0.25 5.24 14.37
CA VAL A 365 1.30 5.93 15.14
C VAL A 365 2.31 6.49 14.17
N VAL A 366 2.62 7.78 14.26
CA VAL A 366 3.65 8.45 13.50
C VAL A 366 4.70 8.99 14.46
N ILE A 367 5.97 8.61 14.27
CA ILE A 367 7.12 9.17 14.96
C ILE A 367 7.92 9.97 13.93
N MET A 368 8.15 11.26 14.23
CA MET A 368 8.84 12.17 13.33
C MET A 368 9.96 12.89 14.06
N ASN A 369 11.12 13.07 13.43
CA ASN A 369 12.16 13.94 13.94
C ASN A 369 11.68 15.40 13.94
N ALA A 370 11.78 16.07 15.08
CA ALA A 370 11.25 17.43 15.26
C ALA A 370 11.97 18.47 14.39
N LYS A 371 13.24 18.28 14.08
CA LYS A 371 14.09 19.25 13.34
C LYS A 371 14.11 18.97 11.86
N SER A 372 14.41 17.72 11.43
CA SER A 372 14.57 17.35 10.03
C SER A 372 13.25 16.99 9.32
N GLY A 373 12.20 16.60 10.07
CA GLY A 373 10.97 16.09 9.53
C GLY A 373 11.07 14.62 9.06
N ASP A 374 12.16 13.93 9.35
CA ASP A 374 12.33 12.54 9.00
C ASP A 374 11.28 11.68 9.71
N LEU A 375 10.61 10.83 8.95
CA LEU A 375 9.63 9.88 9.46
C LEU A 375 10.36 8.66 10.02
N LEU A 376 10.47 8.58 11.35
CA LEU A 376 11.22 7.53 12.05
C LEU A 376 10.41 6.25 12.23
N SER A 377 9.08 6.36 12.25
CA SER A 377 8.15 5.23 12.26
C SER A 377 6.77 5.67 11.77
N ILE A 378 6.10 4.78 11.02
CA ILE A 378 4.73 4.98 10.53
C ILE A 378 3.99 3.66 10.68
N ALA A 379 3.45 3.41 11.86
CA ALA A 379 2.69 2.21 12.16
C ALA A 379 1.20 2.40 11.80
N SER A 380 0.61 1.36 11.25
CA SER A 380 -0.80 1.31 10.87
C SER A 380 -1.40 -0.03 11.29
N TYR A 381 -2.62 -0.03 11.83
CA TYR A 381 -3.34 -1.24 12.19
C TYR A 381 -4.83 -1.09 11.79
N PRO A 382 -5.49 -2.13 11.22
CA PRO A 382 -4.94 -3.44 10.90
C PRO A 382 -3.83 -3.41 9.85
N THR A 383 -3.03 -4.47 9.79
CA THR A 383 -1.92 -4.67 8.86
C THR A 383 -2.09 -5.99 8.12
N PHE A 384 -1.23 -6.27 7.16
CA PHE A 384 -1.24 -7.48 6.32
C PHE A 384 0.17 -8.06 6.22
N ASN A 385 0.30 -9.27 5.70
CA ASN A 385 1.59 -9.86 5.33
C ASN A 385 1.76 -9.81 3.81
N PRO A 386 2.72 -9.02 3.27
CA PRO A 386 2.91 -8.90 1.83
C PRO A 386 3.25 -10.22 1.14
N ASN A 387 3.84 -11.18 1.86
CA ASN A 387 4.19 -12.48 1.31
C ASN A 387 2.98 -13.42 1.12
N THR A 388 1.84 -13.16 1.81
CA THR A 388 0.74 -14.13 1.85
C THR A 388 -0.66 -13.54 1.67
N ASP A 389 -0.85 -12.23 1.89
CA ASP A 389 -2.18 -11.63 1.99
C ASP A 389 -2.57 -10.79 0.76
N VAL A 390 -1.61 -10.53 -0.14
CA VAL A 390 -1.89 -9.84 -1.40
C VAL A 390 -2.85 -10.68 -2.25
N GLY A 391 -3.88 -10.03 -2.80
CA GLY A 391 -4.94 -10.71 -3.55
C GLY A 391 -6.04 -11.36 -2.68
N LYS A 392 -5.88 -11.49 -1.36
CA LYS A 392 -6.94 -11.99 -0.50
C LYS A 392 -8.08 -10.99 -0.35
N LYS A 393 -9.30 -11.49 -0.43
CA LYS A 393 -10.50 -10.66 -0.26
C LYS A 393 -10.54 -10.02 1.12
N GLY A 394 -10.65 -8.69 1.15
CA GLY A 394 -10.76 -7.91 2.39
C GLY A 394 -9.44 -7.56 3.06
N ALA A 395 -8.28 -7.88 2.46
CA ALA A 395 -6.98 -7.42 2.94
C ALA A 395 -6.92 -5.88 2.92
N GLN A 396 -6.46 -5.28 4.03
CA GLN A 396 -6.25 -3.84 4.16
C GLN A 396 -4.81 -3.54 3.77
N LEU A 397 -4.60 -3.14 2.52
CA LEU A 397 -3.26 -3.01 1.92
C LEU A 397 -2.70 -1.58 1.97
N ASP A 398 -3.50 -0.60 2.36
CA ASP A 398 -3.14 0.81 2.43
C ASP A 398 -2.51 1.21 3.77
N ASN A 399 -1.71 2.27 3.76
CA ASN A 399 -1.19 2.88 4.98
C ASN A 399 -2.13 3.98 5.46
N LYS A 400 -2.86 3.70 6.53
CA LYS A 400 -3.87 4.59 7.10
C LYS A 400 -3.32 5.93 7.61
N ALA A 401 -2.03 6.02 7.89
CA ALA A 401 -1.42 7.28 8.32
C ALA A 401 -1.38 8.34 7.20
N PHE A 402 -1.42 7.88 5.93
CA PHE A 402 -1.45 8.73 4.74
C PHE A 402 -2.83 8.78 4.08
N SER A 403 -3.56 7.67 4.05
CA SER A 403 -4.83 7.56 3.32
C SER A 403 -6.04 8.03 4.12
N ASP A 404 -6.13 7.62 5.39
CA ASP A 404 -7.27 7.92 6.24
C ASP A 404 -7.23 9.37 6.73
N VAL A 405 -8.40 9.99 6.73
CA VAL A 405 -8.58 11.33 7.28
C VAL A 405 -9.52 11.30 8.47
N PHE A 406 -9.27 12.17 9.43
CA PHE A 406 -10.09 12.33 10.61
C PHE A 406 -10.23 13.80 10.99
N GLU A 407 -11.30 14.15 11.68
CA GLU A 407 -11.42 15.47 12.28
C GLU A 407 -10.44 15.58 13.45
N PRO A 408 -9.50 16.56 13.42
CA PRO A 408 -8.47 16.66 14.46
C PRO A 408 -9.03 17.01 15.84
N GLY A 409 -10.25 17.56 15.89
CA GLY A 409 -10.85 17.99 17.12
C GLY A 409 -9.93 18.90 17.92
N SER A 410 -9.83 18.66 19.23
CA SER A 410 -9.04 19.51 20.14
C SER A 410 -7.53 19.57 19.84
N THR A 411 -6.97 18.67 19.01
CA THR A 411 -5.57 18.81 18.58
C THR A 411 -5.38 20.00 17.62
N ALA A 412 -6.43 20.44 16.92
CA ALA A 412 -6.39 21.64 16.07
C ALA A 412 -6.30 22.96 16.86
N LYS A 413 -6.66 22.98 18.15
CA LYS A 413 -6.61 24.19 18.98
C LYS A 413 -5.24 24.82 19.03
N ILE A 414 -4.17 24.01 18.88
CA ILE A 414 -2.80 24.49 18.78
C ILE A 414 -2.62 25.52 17.65
N MET A 415 -3.28 25.30 16.50
CA MET A 415 -3.21 26.22 15.35
C MET A 415 -3.98 27.52 15.62
N THR A 416 -5.14 27.43 16.23
CA THR A 416 -5.95 28.59 16.61
C THR A 416 -5.24 29.47 17.64
N MET A 417 -4.66 28.85 18.69
CA MET A 417 -3.90 29.57 19.71
C MET A 417 -2.63 30.19 19.11
N SER A 418 -1.92 29.44 18.27
CA SER A 418 -0.75 29.95 17.55
C SER A 418 -1.07 31.17 16.69
N ALA A 419 -2.19 31.14 15.95
CA ALA A 419 -2.62 32.27 15.13
C ALA A 419 -2.94 33.50 15.97
N ALA A 420 -3.67 33.34 17.08
CA ALA A 420 -4.06 34.44 17.95
C ALA A 420 -2.87 35.08 18.68
N LEU A 421 -1.93 34.25 19.12
CA LEU A 421 -0.67 34.71 19.74
C LEU A 421 0.24 35.42 18.74
N GLU A 422 0.36 34.89 17.51
CA GLU A 422 1.20 35.48 16.46
C GLU A 422 0.66 36.82 15.96
N GLU A 423 -0.65 36.95 15.83
CA GLU A 423 -1.30 38.22 15.48
C GLU A 423 -1.39 39.20 16.67
N GLY A 424 -0.91 38.79 17.86
CA GLY A 424 -0.86 39.62 19.07
C GLY A 424 -2.24 39.99 19.65
N THR A 425 -3.29 39.24 19.26
CA THR A 425 -4.65 39.52 19.76
C THR A 425 -4.88 39.00 21.17
N VAL A 426 -4.05 38.05 21.61
CA VAL A 426 -4.03 37.50 22.97
C VAL A 426 -2.60 37.23 23.42
N THR A 427 -2.41 37.02 24.73
CA THR A 427 -1.20 36.47 25.37
C THR A 427 -1.55 35.19 26.13
N PRO A 428 -0.60 34.35 26.51
CA PRO A 428 -0.86 33.17 27.34
C PRO A 428 -1.62 33.47 28.64
N SER A 429 -1.40 34.65 29.20
CA SER A 429 -2.04 35.10 30.45
C SER A 429 -3.35 35.87 30.28
N THR A 430 -3.75 36.18 29.05
CA THR A 430 -5.05 36.86 28.78
C THR A 430 -6.20 36.10 29.43
N PRO A 431 -7.02 36.74 30.31
CA PRO A 431 -8.14 36.08 30.97
C PRO A 431 -9.29 35.76 29.99
N VAL A 432 -9.96 34.65 30.24
CA VAL A 432 -11.12 34.18 29.50
C VAL A 432 -12.21 33.74 30.45
N ILE A 433 -13.41 34.31 30.34
CA ILE A 433 -14.60 33.83 31.07
C ILE A 433 -15.28 32.78 30.23
N ILE A 434 -15.38 31.57 30.72
CA ILE A 434 -15.89 30.38 30.03
C ILE A 434 -17.25 30.02 30.66
N PRO A 435 -18.40 30.42 30.04
CA PRO A 435 -19.70 29.99 30.53
C PRO A 435 -19.98 28.53 30.24
N ASN A 436 -20.88 27.89 30.99
CA ASN A 436 -21.26 26.48 30.73
C ASN A 436 -21.79 26.24 29.29
N ARG A 437 -22.40 27.25 28.69
CA ARG A 437 -22.92 27.22 27.30
C ARG A 437 -22.63 28.53 26.60
N LEU A 438 -22.21 28.43 25.35
CA LEU A 438 -21.97 29.59 24.49
C LEU A 438 -22.93 29.56 23.29
N PRO A 439 -23.96 30.37 23.23
CA PRO A 439 -24.84 30.44 22.06
C PRO A 439 -24.12 31.12 20.88
N ARG A 440 -24.15 30.50 19.71
CA ARG A 440 -23.72 31.09 18.44
C ARG A 440 -24.67 30.61 17.35
N TYR A 441 -25.35 31.54 16.72
CA TYR A 441 -26.39 31.26 15.72
C TYR A 441 -27.48 30.32 16.27
N ASP A 442 -27.64 29.14 15.67
CA ASP A 442 -28.61 28.11 16.01
C ASP A 442 -28.05 27.02 16.97
N GLN A 443 -26.77 27.10 17.35
CA GLN A 443 -26.13 26.15 18.25
C GLN A 443 -25.78 26.77 19.60
N ARG A 444 -25.80 25.90 20.62
CA ARG A 444 -25.22 26.16 21.95
C ARG A 444 -24.01 25.29 22.14
N PHE A 445 -22.84 25.88 21.99
CA PHE A 445 -21.55 25.19 22.21
C PHE A 445 -21.35 24.86 23.67
N LYS A 446 -20.67 23.75 23.92
CA LYS A 446 -20.32 23.25 25.25
C LYS A 446 -18.92 22.68 25.25
N ASP A 447 -18.33 22.57 26.44
CA ASP A 447 -17.12 21.82 26.68
C ASP A 447 -17.41 20.32 26.83
N SER A 448 -16.36 19.51 27.05
CA SER A 448 -16.48 18.05 27.13
C SER A 448 -17.27 17.57 28.36
N HIS A 449 -17.36 18.41 29.39
CA HIS A 449 -18.10 18.18 30.65
C HIS A 449 -18.89 19.42 31.04
N GLU A 450 -19.87 19.23 31.91
CA GLU A 450 -20.63 20.32 32.51
C GLU A 450 -19.80 20.97 33.59
N HIS A 451 -19.78 22.30 33.63
CA HIS A 451 -19.03 23.09 34.59
C HIS A 451 -19.75 24.41 34.89
N PRO A 452 -19.55 25.04 36.06
CA PRO A 452 -19.99 26.40 36.28
C PRO A 452 -19.21 27.39 35.40
N THR A 453 -19.55 28.69 35.47
CA THR A 453 -18.71 29.67 34.79
C THR A 453 -17.28 29.63 35.37
N GLU A 454 -16.28 29.42 34.51
CA GLU A 454 -14.87 29.32 34.83
C GLU A 454 -14.13 30.58 34.41
N TYR A 455 -13.06 30.89 35.16
CA TYR A 455 -12.18 32.03 34.94
C TYR A 455 -10.78 31.48 34.66
N ARG A 456 -10.42 31.34 33.38
CA ARG A 456 -9.15 30.77 32.94
C ARG A 456 -8.29 31.80 32.23
N THR A 457 -7.01 31.51 32.08
CA THR A 457 -6.17 32.18 31.09
C THR A 457 -6.28 31.51 29.73
N VAL A 458 -5.75 32.11 28.66
CA VAL A 458 -5.62 31.45 27.38
C VAL A 458 -4.80 30.16 27.49
N ALA A 459 -3.77 30.13 28.35
CA ALA A 459 -3.03 28.91 28.64
C ALA A 459 -3.92 27.86 29.33
N GLY A 460 -4.72 28.25 30.32
CA GLY A 460 -5.69 27.37 30.98
C GLY A 460 -6.75 26.85 30.02
N THR A 461 -7.24 27.69 29.11
CA THR A 461 -8.15 27.29 28.05
C THR A 461 -7.59 26.14 27.18
N LEU A 462 -6.30 26.18 26.87
CA LEU A 462 -5.64 25.11 26.11
C LEU A 462 -5.39 23.86 26.96
N ALA A 463 -4.96 24.02 28.22
CA ALA A 463 -4.68 22.94 29.15
C ALA A 463 -5.91 22.08 29.45
N GLU A 464 -7.04 22.71 29.77
CA GLU A 464 -8.35 22.09 30.01
C GLU A 464 -9.09 21.69 28.72
N SER A 465 -8.55 22.12 27.59
CA SER A 465 -9.15 21.82 26.27
C SER A 465 -10.54 22.43 26.07
N SER A 466 -10.85 23.62 26.63
CA SER A 466 -12.14 24.25 26.46
C SER A 466 -12.45 24.61 25.00
N ASN A 467 -13.59 24.13 24.48
CA ASN A 467 -14.12 24.49 23.16
C ASN A 467 -14.60 25.95 23.19
N ILE A 468 -15.33 26.31 24.24
CA ILE A 468 -15.89 27.64 24.43
C ILE A 468 -14.78 28.69 24.49
N GLY A 469 -13.77 28.48 25.33
CA GLY A 469 -12.62 29.36 25.40
C GLY A 469 -11.88 29.51 24.08
N THR A 470 -11.74 28.40 23.32
CA THR A 470 -11.12 28.43 21.98
C THR A 470 -11.94 29.20 20.98
N ILE A 471 -13.28 29.10 21.00
CA ILE A 471 -14.16 29.91 20.16
C ILE A 471 -13.93 31.40 20.46
N LEU A 472 -13.96 31.81 21.74
CA LEU A 472 -13.73 33.18 22.17
C LEU A 472 -12.38 33.73 21.71
N VAL A 473 -11.30 32.94 21.86
CA VAL A 473 -9.97 33.29 21.31
C VAL A 473 -10.02 33.43 19.80
N SER A 474 -10.66 32.48 19.10
CA SER A 474 -10.76 32.54 17.64
C SER A 474 -11.50 33.78 17.14
N GLU A 475 -12.49 34.25 17.88
CA GLU A 475 -13.31 35.44 17.53
C GLU A 475 -12.51 36.74 17.50
N THR A 476 -11.30 36.76 18.11
CA THR A 476 -10.36 37.89 17.99
C THR A 476 -9.72 38.00 16.62
N LEU A 477 -9.81 36.95 15.79
CA LEU A 477 -9.25 36.88 14.45
C LEU A 477 -10.33 37.02 13.35
N LYS A 478 -9.93 37.38 12.13
CA LYS A 478 -10.75 37.21 10.92
C LYS A 478 -10.75 35.73 10.47
N SER A 479 -11.84 35.26 9.86
CA SER A 479 -11.91 33.90 9.32
C SER A 479 -10.79 33.61 8.30
N SER A 480 -10.49 34.59 7.43
CA SER A 480 -9.41 34.47 6.44
C SER A 480 -8.01 34.40 7.10
N THR A 481 -7.80 35.05 8.24
CA THR A 481 -6.57 34.92 9.02
C THR A 481 -6.43 33.52 9.60
N LEU A 482 -7.49 32.97 10.19
CA LEU A 482 -7.49 31.63 10.75
C LEU A 482 -7.24 30.58 9.64
N GLU A 483 -7.92 30.66 8.48
CA GLU A 483 -7.67 29.80 7.33
C GLU A 483 -6.21 29.88 6.85
N ARG A 484 -5.66 31.10 6.73
CA ARG A 484 -4.28 31.34 6.30
C ARG A 484 -3.28 30.60 7.18
N TYR A 485 -3.47 30.61 8.52
CA TYR A 485 -2.60 29.85 9.42
C TYR A 485 -2.79 28.35 9.27
N PHE A 486 -4.02 27.87 9.17
CA PHE A 486 -4.27 26.43 8.97
C PHE A 486 -3.58 25.91 7.69
N ARG A 487 -3.65 26.68 6.58
CA ARG A 487 -2.92 26.36 5.36
C ARG A 487 -1.40 26.44 5.53
N LYS A 488 -0.88 27.43 6.26
CA LYS A 488 0.56 27.52 6.57
C LYS A 488 1.04 26.30 7.38
N PHE A 489 0.22 25.77 8.28
CA PHE A 489 0.47 24.53 8.99
C PHE A 489 0.39 23.26 8.09
N GLY A 490 -0.08 23.40 6.85
CA GLY A 490 -0.10 22.32 5.87
C GLY A 490 -1.47 21.64 5.65
N LEU A 491 -2.55 22.17 6.25
CA LEU A 491 -3.87 21.58 6.07
C LEU A 491 -4.44 21.87 4.67
N GLY A 492 -5.21 20.92 4.17
CA GLY A 492 -5.87 21.02 2.87
C GLY A 492 -4.96 20.78 1.66
N THR A 493 -3.72 20.26 1.89
CA THR A 493 -2.77 19.87 0.86
C THR A 493 -2.01 18.62 1.31
N ARG A 494 -1.54 17.78 0.38
CA ARG A 494 -0.67 16.65 0.70
C ARG A 494 0.58 17.13 1.44
N SER A 495 1.17 16.28 2.28
CA SER A 495 2.33 16.63 3.11
C SER A 495 3.59 16.97 2.30
N GLY A 496 3.68 16.44 1.08
CA GLY A 496 4.83 16.60 0.18
C GLY A 496 5.83 15.44 0.27
N VAL A 497 5.55 14.40 1.07
CA VAL A 497 6.41 13.21 1.17
C VAL A 497 6.42 12.38 -0.11
N GLY A 498 5.39 12.51 -0.96
CA GLY A 498 5.27 11.76 -2.22
C GLY A 498 4.69 10.35 -2.06
N TYR A 499 4.17 10.01 -0.89
CA TYR A 499 3.62 8.66 -0.65
C TYR A 499 2.36 8.39 -1.49
N PRO A 500 2.27 7.23 -2.17
CA PRO A 500 1.13 6.89 -3.02
C PRO A 500 -0.17 6.80 -2.22
N GLY A 501 -1.26 7.35 -2.76
CA GLY A 501 -2.55 7.32 -2.10
C GLY A 501 -2.71 8.33 -0.95
N GLU A 502 -1.71 9.20 -0.69
CA GLU A 502 -1.83 10.22 0.34
C GLU A 502 -3.01 11.17 0.09
N SER A 503 -3.83 11.36 1.13
CA SER A 503 -4.92 12.34 1.13
C SER A 503 -4.42 13.74 1.47
N GLY A 504 -4.99 14.77 0.84
CA GLY A 504 -4.73 16.17 1.19
C GLY A 504 -5.47 16.66 2.42
N GLY A 505 -6.36 15.85 3.01
CA GLY A 505 -7.30 16.32 4.03
C GLY A 505 -8.34 17.27 3.47
N ILE A 506 -9.15 17.85 4.35
CA ILE A 506 -10.21 18.80 3.97
C ILE A 506 -10.06 20.08 4.79
N LEU A 507 -9.86 21.21 4.12
CA LEU A 507 -9.95 22.55 4.69
C LEU A 507 -10.79 23.43 3.75
N PRO A 508 -12.08 23.61 4.03
CA PRO A 508 -12.92 24.48 3.23
C PRO A 508 -12.43 25.93 3.25
N PRO A 509 -12.61 26.70 2.17
CA PRO A 509 -12.25 28.11 2.15
C PRO A 509 -13.10 28.94 3.14
N SER A 510 -12.50 29.96 3.75
CA SER A 510 -13.11 30.72 4.85
C SER A 510 -14.34 31.55 4.46
N ASP A 511 -14.51 31.87 3.20
CA ASP A 511 -15.72 32.51 2.66
C ASP A 511 -16.97 31.61 2.72
N THR A 512 -16.73 30.27 2.82
CA THR A 512 -17.78 29.26 3.01
C THR A 512 -18.15 29.02 4.49
N TRP A 513 -17.46 29.67 5.45
CA TRP A 513 -17.67 29.47 6.88
C TRP A 513 -18.81 30.32 7.39
N SER A 514 -20.02 29.97 7.01
CA SER A 514 -21.25 30.63 7.48
C SER A 514 -21.76 29.98 8.77
N GLY A 515 -22.55 30.74 9.54
CA GLY A 515 -23.18 30.24 10.76
C GLY A 515 -22.19 29.70 11.78
N THR A 516 -22.47 28.51 12.28
CA THR A 516 -21.69 27.82 13.31
C THR A 516 -20.38 27.21 12.81
N LYS A 517 -20.20 27.09 11.47
CA LYS A 517 -19.04 26.42 10.87
C LYS A 517 -17.70 27.03 11.30
N ARG A 518 -17.64 28.38 11.40
CA ARG A 518 -16.43 29.06 11.88
C ARG A 518 -16.04 28.65 13.30
N ALA A 519 -17.03 28.58 14.20
CA ALA A 519 -16.79 28.13 15.56
C ALA A 519 -16.30 26.69 15.60
N ASN A 520 -16.92 25.78 14.84
CA ASN A 520 -16.51 24.37 14.72
C ASN A 520 -15.07 24.23 14.22
N VAL A 521 -14.71 24.94 13.15
CA VAL A 521 -13.35 24.91 12.59
C VAL A 521 -12.29 25.36 13.61
N SER A 522 -12.61 26.34 14.48
CA SER A 522 -11.66 26.86 15.46
C SER A 522 -11.14 25.81 16.46
N PHE A 523 -11.92 24.77 16.73
CA PHE A 523 -11.54 23.66 17.61
C PHE A 523 -11.47 22.31 16.88
N GLY A 524 -11.40 22.33 15.53
CA GLY A 524 -11.02 21.18 14.72
C GLY A 524 -12.16 20.29 14.25
N GLN A 525 -13.40 20.78 14.19
CA GLN A 525 -14.53 20.11 13.57
C GLN A 525 -14.88 20.75 12.20
N GLY A 526 -15.42 19.96 11.27
CA GLY A 526 -15.71 20.42 9.91
C GLY A 526 -14.47 20.61 9.03
N ILE A 527 -13.34 20.08 9.46
CA ILE A 527 -12.06 19.95 8.74
C ILE A 527 -11.53 18.52 8.93
N SER A 528 -10.68 18.03 8.04
CA SER A 528 -10.04 16.73 8.26
C SER A 528 -8.57 16.74 7.86
N VAL A 529 -7.79 15.90 8.52
CA VAL A 529 -6.34 15.76 8.35
C VAL A 529 -5.94 14.30 8.34
N THR A 530 -4.80 13.99 7.72
CA THR A 530 -4.12 12.70 7.89
C THR A 530 -3.28 12.69 9.17
N ALA A 531 -2.86 11.50 9.63
CA ALA A 531 -1.99 11.41 10.82
C ALA A 531 -0.64 12.11 10.58
N VAL A 532 -0.09 12.04 9.37
CA VAL A 532 1.15 12.71 9.00
C VAL A 532 0.98 14.25 9.00
N GLN A 533 -0.14 14.76 8.49
CA GLN A 533 -0.43 16.20 8.58
C GLN A 533 -0.56 16.66 10.03
N ALA A 534 -1.27 15.89 10.86
CA ALA A 534 -1.43 16.19 12.28
C ALA A 534 -0.08 16.20 13.00
N ALA A 535 0.80 15.23 12.76
CA ALA A 535 2.17 15.22 13.28
C ALA A 535 2.98 16.45 12.83
N SER A 536 2.84 16.87 11.57
CA SER A 536 3.53 18.06 11.01
C SER A 536 3.11 19.37 11.68
N VAL A 537 1.87 19.48 12.15
CA VAL A 537 1.42 20.65 12.94
C VAL A 537 2.23 20.77 14.22
N PHE A 538 2.36 19.67 14.97
CA PHE A 538 3.14 19.63 16.22
C PHE A 538 4.65 19.78 15.95
N GLN A 539 5.15 19.18 14.86
CA GLN A 539 6.52 19.36 14.41
C GLN A 539 6.85 20.84 14.17
N THR A 540 5.94 21.58 13.58
CA THR A 540 6.11 23.01 13.35
C THR A 540 6.37 23.77 14.64
N ILE A 541 5.60 23.51 15.71
CA ILE A 541 5.78 24.13 17.01
C ILE A 541 7.07 23.65 17.69
N ALA A 542 7.30 22.32 17.69
CA ALA A 542 8.52 21.70 18.20
C ALA A 542 9.79 22.24 17.53
N ASN A 543 9.72 22.64 16.27
CA ASN A 543 10.82 23.23 15.49
C ASN A 543 10.81 24.76 15.50
N GLY A 544 10.39 25.39 16.61
CA GLY A 544 10.44 26.85 16.77
C GLY A 544 9.62 27.61 15.74
N GLY A 545 8.50 27.05 15.29
CA GLY A 545 7.57 27.67 14.35
C GLY A 545 7.93 27.47 12.86
N VAL A 546 8.85 26.57 12.55
CA VAL A 546 9.26 26.24 11.17
C VAL A 546 8.73 24.88 10.80
N ARG A 547 7.81 24.82 9.85
CA ARG A 547 7.33 23.59 9.23
C ARG A 547 8.37 23.08 8.23
N VAL A 548 8.71 21.80 8.29
CA VAL A 548 9.50 21.10 7.28
C VAL A 548 8.65 20.05 6.57
N THR A 549 8.94 19.79 5.32
CA THR A 549 8.29 18.71 4.58
C THR A 549 8.72 17.37 5.18
N PRO A 550 7.81 16.46 5.54
CA PRO A 550 8.20 15.13 6.01
C PRO A 550 9.02 14.39 4.96
N ARG A 551 10.03 13.63 5.41
CA ARG A 551 10.94 12.88 4.55
C ARG A 551 10.91 11.40 4.94
N LEU A 552 10.85 10.51 3.93
CA LEU A 552 10.79 9.07 4.12
C LEU A 552 12.00 8.34 3.53
N VAL A 553 12.59 8.85 2.45
CA VAL A 553 13.81 8.32 1.84
C VAL A 553 15.01 9.08 2.39
N ASP A 554 16.04 8.36 2.87
CA ASP A 554 17.32 8.94 3.30
C ASP A 554 18.32 8.98 2.16
N SER A 555 18.49 7.85 1.47
CA SER A 555 19.48 7.72 0.40
C SER A 555 19.12 6.60 -0.57
N VAL A 556 19.70 6.70 -1.76
CA VAL A 556 19.61 5.69 -2.82
C VAL A 556 21.05 5.24 -3.13
N THR A 557 21.26 3.92 -3.24
CA THR A 557 22.56 3.32 -3.57
C THR A 557 22.47 2.65 -4.93
N ALA A 558 23.22 3.16 -5.89
CA ALA A 558 23.30 2.62 -7.25
C ALA A 558 23.99 1.25 -7.28
N ALA A 559 23.84 0.51 -8.38
CA ALA A 559 24.43 -0.82 -8.57
C ALA A 559 25.97 -0.84 -8.49
N ASP A 560 26.63 0.29 -8.74
CA ASP A 560 28.08 0.46 -8.60
C ASP A 560 28.52 0.82 -7.17
N GLY A 561 27.59 0.91 -6.22
CA GLY A 561 27.84 1.28 -4.82
C GLY A 561 27.83 2.78 -4.55
N THR A 562 27.59 3.63 -5.55
CA THR A 562 27.48 5.08 -5.37
C THR A 562 26.24 5.41 -4.52
N VAL A 563 26.44 6.14 -3.42
CA VAL A 563 25.35 6.56 -2.50
C VAL A 563 24.97 8.01 -2.77
N THR A 564 23.73 8.24 -3.14
CA THR A 564 23.12 9.56 -3.27
C THR A 564 22.17 9.82 -2.12
N LYS A 565 22.46 10.83 -1.30
CA LYS A 565 21.58 11.23 -0.19
C LYS A 565 20.49 12.17 -0.68
N GLU A 566 19.26 11.94 -0.19
CA GLU A 566 18.17 12.88 -0.40
C GLU A 566 18.46 14.21 0.32
N PRO A 567 18.20 15.35 -0.33
CA PRO A 567 18.47 16.65 0.27
C PRO A 567 17.57 16.88 1.50
N ALA A 568 18.12 17.62 2.48
CA ALA A 568 17.35 18.05 3.63
C ALA A 568 16.15 18.90 3.21
N SER A 569 15.00 18.66 3.85
CA SER A 569 13.77 19.41 3.57
C SER A 569 13.91 20.89 3.90
N LYS A 570 13.46 21.75 2.98
CA LYS A 570 13.42 23.20 3.22
C LYS A 570 12.33 23.54 4.23
N GLY A 571 12.67 24.36 5.23
CA GLY A 571 11.72 24.83 6.22
C GLY A 571 10.92 26.04 5.75
N THR A 572 9.66 26.12 6.16
CA THR A 572 8.79 27.27 5.95
C THR A 572 8.34 27.82 7.30
N ARG A 573 8.61 29.09 7.60
CA ARG A 573 8.16 29.70 8.84
C ARG A 573 6.65 29.93 8.83
N VAL A 574 6.00 29.37 9.83
CA VAL A 574 4.56 29.48 10.04
C VAL A 574 4.26 30.54 11.10
N VAL A 575 4.95 30.47 12.22
CA VAL A 575 4.89 31.44 13.33
C VAL A 575 6.29 31.78 13.82
N SER A 576 6.42 32.86 14.58
CA SER A 576 7.69 33.26 15.19
C SER A 576 8.17 32.24 16.23
N ALA A 577 9.48 32.21 16.50
CA ALA A 577 10.04 31.37 17.57
C ALA A 577 9.45 31.72 18.96
N LYS A 578 9.12 32.99 19.18
CA LYS A 578 8.48 33.48 20.40
C LYS A 578 7.09 32.83 20.58
N THR A 579 6.27 32.86 19.53
CA THR A 579 4.95 32.24 19.55
C THR A 579 5.05 30.72 19.72
N ALA A 580 5.95 30.07 19.01
CA ALA A 580 6.15 28.62 19.13
C ALA A 580 6.57 28.23 20.57
N ALA A 581 7.50 28.97 21.19
CA ALA A 581 7.91 28.75 22.58
C ALA A 581 6.75 28.96 23.57
N ALA A 582 5.94 30.00 23.37
CA ALA A 582 4.76 30.25 24.22
C ALA A 582 3.75 29.10 24.11
N VAL A 583 3.44 28.65 22.88
CA VAL A 583 2.54 27.52 22.64
C VAL A 583 3.10 26.22 23.21
N SER A 584 4.42 25.96 23.06
CA SER A 584 5.08 24.80 23.66
C SER A 584 4.88 24.75 25.17
N THR A 585 5.13 25.90 25.84
CA THR A 585 4.92 26.03 27.30
C THR A 585 3.44 25.78 27.69
N MET A 586 2.48 26.29 26.90
CA MET A 586 1.05 26.05 27.17
C MET A 586 0.66 24.56 26.99
N LEU A 587 1.29 23.86 26.04
CA LEU A 587 1.06 22.43 25.82
C LEU A 587 1.61 21.53 26.93
N GLU A 588 2.61 21.98 27.73
CA GLU A 588 3.06 21.27 28.91
C GLU A 588 1.98 21.27 30.02
N GLY A 589 1.14 22.29 30.06
CA GLY A 589 -0.01 22.34 30.97
C GLY A 589 -1.04 21.23 30.70
N VAL A 590 -1.15 20.77 29.47
CA VAL A 590 -2.08 19.66 29.09
C VAL A 590 -1.68 18.32 29.73
N VAL A 591 -0.37 18.12 29.92
CA VAL A 591 0.20 16.89 30.49
C VAL A 591 0.42 17.08 32.03
N GLY A 592 0.22 18.28 32.54
CA GLY A 592 0.27 18.57 33.97
C GLY A 592 -0.82 17.83 34.76
N ALA A 593 -0.73 17.84 36.06
CA ALA A 593 -1.68 17.18 36.98
C ALA A 593 -3.13 17.66 36.77
N GLU A 594 -3.29 18.94 36.43
CA GLU A 594 -4.59 19.58 36.18
C GLU A 594 -4.99 19.55 34.71
N GLY A 595 -4.19 18.94 33.83
CA GLY A 595 -4.44 18.86 32.40
C GLY A 595 -5.25 17.65 31.99
N THR A 596 -5.54 17.57 30.67
CA THR A 596 -6.39 16.50 30.10
C THR A 596 -5.67 15.19 29.83
N ALA A 597 -4.35 15.07 30.06
CA ALA A 597 -3.57 13.86 29.81
C ALA A 597 -2.39 13.66 30.79
N PRO A 598 -2.61 13.56 32.07
CA PRO A 598 -1.53 13.23 33.00
C PRO A 598 -0.90 11.86 32.75
N GLU A 599 -1.63 10.94 32.09
CA GLU A 599 -1.16 9.61 31.67
C GLU A 599 -0.03 9.67 30.63
N ALA A 600 0.09 10.76 29.89
CA ALA A 600 1.15 10.97 28.91
C ALA A 600 2.49 11.45 29.52
N GLN A 601 2.55 11.67 30.84
CA GLN A 601 3.79 12.03 31.53
C GLN A 601 4.84 10.93 31.45
N ILE A 602 6.09 11.34 31.19
CA ILE A 602 7.25 10.45 31.17
C ILE A 602 8.23 10.95 32.28
N PRO A 603 8.53 10.13 33.28
CA PRO A 603 9.43 10.52 34.35
C PRO A 603 10.78 11.00 33.81
N GLY A 604 11.26 12.14 34.30
CA GLY A 604 12.54 12.74 33.92
C GLY A 604 12.49 13.60 32.66
N TYR A 605 11.39 13.58 31.88
CA TYR A 605 11.24 14.38 30.64
C TYR A 605 10.13 15.41 30.78
N ARG A 606 10.32 16.55 30.17
CA ARG A 606 9.26 17.53 29.92
C ARG A 606 8.53 17.13 28.64
N ILE A 607 7.23 17.05 28.71
CA ILE A 607 6.37 16.63 27.59
C ILE A 607 5.42 17.77 27.23
N ALA A 608 5.33 18.11 25.95
CA ALA A 608 4.32 19.01 25.42
C ALA A 608 3.41 18.25 24.46
N GLY A 609 2.10 18.33 24.67
CA GLY A 609 1.16 17.56 23.84
C GLY A 609 -0.27 18.03 23.95
N LYS A 610 -1.16 17.43 23.17
CA LYS A 610 -2.60 17.74 23.18
C LYS A 610 -3.45 16.50 22.91
N THR A 611 -4.49 16.33 23.72
CA THR A 611 -5.54 15.34 23.51
C THR A 611 -6.49 15.77 22.41
N GLY A 612 -7.03 14.80 21.66
CA GLY A 612 -8.16 14.95 20.77
C GLY A 612 -9.21 13.89 21.06
N THR A 613 -10.46 14.30 21.05
CA THR A 613 -11.63 13.40 21.04
C THR A 613 -12.60 14.05 20.09
N ALA A 614 -12.71 13.52 18.89
CA ALA A 614 -13.59 14.02 17.84
C ALA A 614 -14.63 12.98 17.47
N ASP A 615 -15.69 13.40 16.83
CA ASP A 615 -16.66 12.45 16.29
C ASP A 615 -16.05 11.70 15.10
N PHE A 616 -16.26 10.38 15.05
CA PHE A 616 -15.82 9.54 13.96
C PHE A 616 -16.84 9.50 12.85
N TYR A 617 -16.45 9.95 11.64
CA TYR A 617 -17.28 9.85 10.45
C TYR A 617 -17.08 8.48 9.80
N ASP A 618 -18.11 7.63 9.85
CA ASP A 618 -18.13 6.34 9.21
C ASP A 618 -18.58 6.47 7.74
N ALA A 619 -17.62 6.46 6.83
CA ALA A 619 -17.87 6.60 5.40
C ALA A 619 -18.71 5.44 4.82
N SER A 620 -18.69 4.26 5.46
CA SER A 620 -19.48 3.09 5.00
C SER A 620 -20.98 3.28 5.16
N VAL A 621 -21.39 4.10 6.12
CA VAL A 621 -22.80 4.44 6.41
C VAL A 621 -23.12 5.93 6.19
N GLY A 622 -22.13 6.75 5.85
CA GLY A 622 -22.30 8.17 5.57
C GLY A 622 -22.73 9.02 6.78
N LYS A 623 -22.36 8.62 8.01
CA LYS A 623 -22.81 9.24 9.26
C LYS A 623 -21.70 9.28 10.30
N TYR A 624 -21.81 10.22 11.23
CA TYR A 624 -21.01 10.22 12.45
C TYR A 624 -21.46 9.09 13.38
N ARG A 625 -20.49 8.22 13.80
CA ARG A 625 -20.75 7.07 14.66
C ARG A 625 -19.50 6.71 15.46
N GLY A 626 -19.53 6.95 16.76
CA GLY A 626 -18.37 6.71 17.63
C GLY A 626 -17.40 7.90 17.65
N HIS A 627 -16.17 7.66 18.03
CA HIS A 627 -15.17 8.70 18.26
C HIS A 627 -13.82 8.38 17.64
N THR A 628 -13.04 9.42 17.33
CA THR A 628 -11.61 9.34 17.08
C THR A 628 -10.88 9.84 18.32
N ALA A 629 -10.12 8.97 18.96
CA ALA A 629 -9.29 9.29 20.10
C ALA A 629 -7.86 9.56 19.64
N SER A 630 -7.27 10.70 20.02
CA SER A 630 -5.90 11.02 19.64
C SER A 630 -5.12 11.68 20.77
N PHE A 631 -3.80 11.47 20.74
CA PHE A 631 -2.85 12.28 21.49
C PHE A 631 -1.63 12.55 20.59
N ILE A 632 -1.25 13.81 20.49
CA ILE A 632 -0.10 14.23 19.69
C ILE A 632 0.77 15.12 20.56
N GLY A 633 2.06 14.84 20.60
CA GLY A 633 3.00 15.59 21.41
C GLY A 633 4.43 15.40 20.97
N TYR A 634 5.35 15.99 21.73
CA TYR A 634 6.78 15.89 21.47
C TYR A 634 7.58 15.91 22.78
N ALA A 635 8.78 15.38 22.69
CA ALA A 635 9.70 15.24 23.79
C ALA A 635 11.17 15.44 23.35
N PRO A 636 12.04 15.96 24.24
CA PRO A 636 11.74 16.80 25.42
C PRO A 636 11.08 18.12 25.02
N ALA A 637 10.19 18.70 25.82
CA ALA A 637 9.49 19.94 25.44
C ALA A 637 10.39 21.17 25.34
N ASP A 638 11.50 21.19 26.10
CA ASP A 638 12.48 22.28 26.16
C ASP A 638 13.64 22.14 25.15
N ASP A 639 13.80 20.98 24.54
CA ASP A 639 14.68 20.74 23.39
C ASP A 639 14.08 19.63 22.50
N PRO A 640 13.02 19.92 21.72
CA PRO A 640 12.28 18.92 21.00
C PRO A 640 13.14 18.14 20.00
N GLN A 641 13.15 16.80 20.16
CA GLN A 641 13.86 15.87 19.30
C GLN A 641 12.90 15.02 18.47
N ILE A 642 11.81 14.54 19.09
CA ILE A 642 10.83 13.67 18.45
C ILE A 642 9.41 14.19 18.67
N VAL A 643 8.59 14.05 17.64
CA VAL A 643 7.13 14.24 17.67
C VAL A 643 6.48 12.89 17.51
N VAL A 644 5.50 12.58 18.34
CA VAL A 644 4.74 11.33 18.28
C VAL A 644 3.25 11.65 18.17
N ALA A 645 2.59 11.11 17.15
CA ALA A 645 1.16 11.23 16.95
C ALA A 645 0.51 9.83 17.04
N VAL A 646 -0.45 9.71 17.95
CA VAL A 646 -1.23 8.47 18.14
C VAL A 646 -2.69 8.78 17.84
N ILE A 647 -3.27 8.06 16.88
CA ILE A 647 -4.67 8.17 16.49
C ILE A 647 -5.31 6.79 16.56
N VAL A 648 -6.43 6.68 17.27
CA VAL A 648 -7.22 5.45 17.41
C VAL A 648 -8.64 5.73 16.95
N GLN A 649 -9.08 5.02 15.93
CA GLN A 649 -10.36 5.20 15.27
C GLN A 649 -11.42 4.29 15.88
N ASN A 650 -12.54 4.90 16.25
CA ASN A 650 -13.74 4.21 16.73
C ASN A 650 -13.50 3.22 17.89
N PRO A 651 -12.79 3.63 19.00
CA PRO A 651 -12.67 2.80 20.20
C PRO A 651 -14.06 2.67 20.87
N VAL A 652 -14.35 1.49 21.43
CA VAL A 652 -15.65 1.25 22.09
C VAL A 652 -15.65 1.88 23.47
N TYR A 653 -14.66 1.55 24.32
CA TYR A 653 -14.49 2.11 25.65
C TYR A 653 -13.11 1.77 26.20
N PRO A 654 -12.43 2.71 26.85
CA PRO A 654 -12.71 4.15 26.89
C PRO A 654 -12.58 4.80 25.52
N TYR A 655 -13.09 6.02 25.30
CA TYR A 655 -13.01 6.74 24.03
C TYR A 655 -12.35 8.12 24.11
N PHE A 656 -11.99 8.60 25.30
CA PHE A 656 -11.25 9.85 25.44
C PHE A 656 -9.78 9.71 25.06
N GLY A 657 -9.26 10.69 24.30
CA GLY A 657 -7.90 10.67 23.78
C GLY A 657 -6.82 10.49 24.84
N GLY A 658 -6.94 11.14 26.01
CA GLY A 658 -6.02 10.98 27.12
C GLY A 658 -5.91 9.52 27.59
N TYR A 659 -7.04 8.84 27.77
CA TYR A 659 -7.09 7.46 28.24
C TYR A 659 -6.80 6.41 27.17
N VAL A 660 -7.07 6.70 25.90
CA VAL A 660 -6.88 5.75 24.78
C VAL A 660 -5.51 5.91 24.14
N ALA A 661 -5.17 7.13 23.72
CA ALA A 661 -3.96 7.40 22.98
C ALA A 661 -2.78 7.84 23.88
N GLY A 662 -3.06 8.45 25.02
CA GLY A 662 -2.03 8.89 26.00
C GLY A 662 -1.09 7.79 26.44
N PRO A 663 -1.56 6.62 26.90
CA PRO A 663 -0.69 5.50 27.29
C PRO A 663 0.20 5.00 26.14
N VAL A 664 -0.36 4.86 24.92
CA VAL A 664 0.44 4.46 23.74
C VAL A 664 1.50 5.50 23.42
N PHE A 665 1.15 6.80 23.50
CA PHE A 665 2.11 7.88 23.33
C PHE A 665 3.24 7.76 24.35
N LYS A 666 2.93 7.59 25.63
CA LYS A 666 3.91 7.41 26.70
C LYS A 666 4.87 6.26 26.43
N ASP A 667 4.32 5.08 26.14
CA ASP A 667 5.11 3.87 25.92
C ASP A 667 6.02 4.01 24.71
N VAL A 668 5.46 4.44 23.57
CA VAL A 668 6.19 4.63 22.31
C VAL A 668 7.24 5.73 22.43
N THR A 669 6.89 6.85 23.08
CA THR A 669 7.84 7.97 23.28
C THR A 669 8.97 7.57 24.23
N THR A 670 8.67 6.84 25.31
CA THR A 670 9.68 6.34 26.25
C THR A 670 10.67 5.43 25.53
N TYR A 671 10.16 4.48 24.73
CA TYR A 671 11.01 3.60 23.93
C TYR A 671 11.84 4.39 22.91
N ALA A 672 11.23 5.36 22.22
CA ALA A 672 11.93 6.17 21.23
C ALA A 672 13.06 7.03 21.84
N LEU A 673 12.84 7.61 23.03
CA LEU A 673 13.86 8.37 23.74
C LEU A 673 15.06 7.49 24.12
N GLN A 674 14.80 6.24 24.52
CA GLN A 674 15.86 5.26 24.86
C GLN A 674 16.60 4.80 23.60
N GLU A 675 15.89 4.36 22.56
CA GLU A 675 16.46 3.87 21.29
C GLU A 675 17.33 4.93 20.61
N LEU A 676 16.86 6.17 20.59
CA LEU A 676 17.57 7.30 20.00
C LEU A 676 18.58 7.94 20.96
N LYS A 677 18.74 7.41 22.17
CA LYS A 677 19.67 7.86 23.19
C LYS A 677 19.52 9.36 23.53
N ILE A 678 18.28 9.83 23.60
CA ILE A 678 17.94 11.21 23.93
C ILE A 678 17.89 11.34 25.46
N PRO A 679 18.81 12.08 26.07
CA PRO A 679 18.83 12.21 27.54
C PRO A 679 17.76 13.18 28.07
N PRO A 680 17.31 13.05 29.31
CA PRO A 680 16.50 14.07 29.97
C PRO A 680 17.31 15.37 30.14
N THR A 681 16.65 16.52 29.99
CA THR A 681 17.31 17.83 30.07
C THR A 681 17.58 18.30 31.49
N GLY A 682 16.94 17.68 32.49
CA GLY A 682 17.04 18.03 33.90
C GLY A 682 16.37 19.37 34.28
N LYS A 683 15.73 20.06 33.31
CA LYS A 683 15.07 21.34 33.58
C LYS A 683 13.64 21.11 34.08
N LYS A 684 13.22 21.89 35.08
CA LYS A 684 11.85 21.85 35.60
C LYS A 684 10.87 22.49 34.60
N PRO A 685 9.62 21.99 34.51
CA PRO A 685 8.58 22.64 33.74
C PRO A 685 8.35 24.08 34.20
N PRO A 686 8.05 25.02 33.30
CA PRO A 686 7.70 26.38 33.68
C PRO A 686 6.36 26.38 34.43
N HIS A 687 6.24 27.26 35.43
CA HIS A 687 4.97 27.46 36.11
C HIS A 687 4.08 28.36 35.25
N LEU A 688 2.92 27.87 34.84
CA LEU A 688 1.90 28.62 34.12
C LEU A 688 0.71 28.89 35.03
N LYS A 689 0.27 30.14 35.07
CA LYS A 689 -1.00 30.49 35.70
C LYS A 689 -2.13 30.05 34.77
N LEU A 690 -2.83 28.98 35.11
CA LEU A 690 -3.94 28.42 34.29
C LEU A 690 -5.29 29.03 34.66
N GLU A 691 -5.46 29.39 35.94
CA GLU A 691 -6.69 29.99 36.49
C GLU A 691 -6.44 31.42 36.92
N VAL A 692 -7.50 32.23 36.95
CA VAL A 692 -7.53 33.56 37.48
C VAL A 692 -8.75 33.70 38.38
N THR A 693 -8.67 34.57 39.40
CA THR A 693 -9.84 34.89 40.21
C THR A 693 -10.85 35.74 39.38
N PRO A 694 -12.14 35.73 39.73
CA PRO A 694 -13.11 36.61 39.09
C PRO A 694 -12.72 38.10 39.12
N ALA A 695 -12.12 38.57 40.25
CA ALA A 695 -11.66 39.94 40.40
C ALA A 695 -10.50 40.26 39.43
N GLU A 696 -9.48 39.39 39.34
CA GLU A 696 -8.37 39.56 38.40
C GLU A 696 -8.85 39.57 36.96
N ALA A 697 -9.79 38.64 36.60
CA ALA A 697 -10.32 38.58 35.26
C ALA A 697 -11.07 39.84 34.86
N LEU A 698 -11.92 40.33 35.76
CA LEU A 698 -12.73 41.53 35.51
C LEU A 698 -11.92 42.83 35.46
N ALA A 699 -10.78 42.86 36.16
CA ALA A 699 -9.90 44.02 36.17
C ALA A 699 -9.01 44.09 34.90
N ASP A 700 -8.83 42.98 34.15
CA ASP A 700 -7.96 42.92 33.00
C ASP A 700 -8.66 43.50 31.73
N PRO A 701 -8.10 44.54 31.10
CA PRO A 701 -8.71 45.17 29.93
C PRO A 701 -8.70 44.23 28.69
N THR A 702 -7.86 43.19 28.69
CA THR A 702 -7.75 42.19 27.58
C THR A 702 -8.74 41.04 27.74
N LEU A 703 -9.56 41.03 28.80
CA LEU A 703 -10.51 39.98 29.11
C LEU A 703 -11.37 39.56 27.90
N LEU A 704 -11.38 38.27 27.60
CA LEU A 704 -12.26 37.64 26.63
C LEU A 704 -13.52 37.10 27.32
N ARG A 705 -14.69 37.50 26.83
CA ARG A 705 -15.99 37.04 27.32
C ARG A 705 -17.07 37.14 26.26
N ASP A 706 -18.19 36.43 26.45
CA ASP A 706 -19.34 36.53 25.58
C ASP A 706 -19.89 37.97 25.56
N GLY A 707 -20.35 38.42 24.38
CA GLY A 707 -20.94 39.76 24.18
C GLY A 707 -19.96 40.93 24.11
N LYS A 708 -18.67 40.76 24.34
CA LYS A 708 -17.63 41.81 24.14
C LYS A 708 -17.25 41.87 22.66
N LYS A 709 -17.56 43.01 21.99
CA LYS A 709 -17.02 43.26 20.63
C LYS A 709 -15.53 43.55 20.76
N HIS A 710 -14.70 42.63 20.30
CA HIS A 710 -13.25 42.89 20.19
C HIS A 710 -13.01 43.84 19.01
N PRO A 711 -12.12 44.85 19.13
CA PRO A 711 -11.78 45.66 18.00
C PRO A 711 -11.18 44.75 16.90
N ARG A 712 -11.82 44.71 15.77
CA ARG A 712 -11.27 44.02 14.56
C ARG A 712 -10.09 44.87 14.11
N ARG A 713 -8.89 44.44 14.40
CA ARG A 713 -7.64 44.98 13.80
C ARG A 713 -7.47 44.56 12.36
#